data_bb59a8bb3e42b46fc0133a0f65a7826e
#
_entry.id   bb59a8bb3e42b46fc0133a0f65a7826e
#
_cell.length_a   1.000
_cell.length_b   1.000
_cell.length_c   1.000
_cell.angle_alpha   90.00
_cell.angle_beta   90.00
_cell.angle_gamma   90.00
#
_symmetry.space_group_name_H-M   'P 1'
#
loop_
_entity.id
_entity.type
_entity.pdbx_description
1 polymer ?
#
loop_
_entity_poly.entity_id
_entity_poly.type
_entity_poly.pdbx_seq_one_letter_code
_entity_poly.pdbx_strand_id
1 'polypeptide(L)'
;MHRRGFNVTQFSKSLFPKAAFAAACLAGTALVNPARAQDNGGALPAIEVTSPTLVPTPVNQVASSITVITAAELERDQRRTIVDALQAVPGLNIVQSGGPGNQASVFMRGTNSNHTKVLIDGIDVSDPSTPNGAYDFGNLLTGDIERIEVLRGPQSGLYGSDAIGGVISITTKKGEGPPKFTARVEGGSFATVNSAAGVSGSQGPVSYAFNVTQFHSGSVAVTPLSTLPPGQTRNNDAYDNKTYSTKVGVDVSENLTLNFTGRYTEASLDYTGYAAFDPAFPFGAPAAQQSNTKTRQLFTRSEAVTSFFEGRWKNYFGVNFTDMTRGNFDPNGFDFVNFVPLPFTTNHGERNKYDWRTVAAFVPGQTLVVGADYDIERFDSTSVTKKENSNRGAYVELQSQFAERFFVVSNVRVDDNDAFGDHTTYRVAPAFIVPGTETKLKASYGTGFKAPTLTQLYDTSFGLANPNLKPEESRGYDVGFEQPIANDRMRFGTTYFNNDITNLINTAGTFPNTRYFNVQAAKTSGFETFAAITFNDRFKVRFDHTYTDAVDATTGIELTRRPRHKMSYSAIWTPIDDLTLTATAITFSSFLDVPRFGAVNVTTPGYTVVNIAANYKVAEGVTAFARIDNLLNEQYVNPDGYLRPGFGVFGGIRLASAPFGR
;
A
#
# COMPACT_ATOMS: atom_id res chain seq x y z
N MET A 1 -41.97 -8.09 -52.89
CA MET A 1 -43.23 -7.84 -52.17
C MET A 1 -43.00 -8.10 -50.70
N HIS A 2 -43.38 -7.11 -49.90
CA HIS A 2 -43.48 -6.99 -48.44
C HIS A 2 -42.19 -6.93 -47.60
N ARG A 3 -41.86 -5.68 -47.33
CA ARG A 3 -41.10 -5.18 -46.20
C ARG A 3 -41.81 -5.50 -44.89
N ARG A 4 -41.09 -5.85 -43.84
CA ARG A 4 -41.39 -5.38 -42.47
C ARG A 4 -40.08 -5.01 -41.79
N GLY A 5 -39.91 -3.72 -41.56
CA GLY A 5 -38.90 -3.16 -40.71
C GLY A 5 -39.23 -3.37 -39.24
N PHE A 6 -38.21 -3.56 -38.44
CA PHE A 6 -38.30 -3.39 -36.98
C PHE A 6 -37.48 -2.18 -36.58
N ASN A 7 -38.19 -1.19 -36.06
CA ASN A 7 -37.68 0.00 -35.42
C ASN A 7 -36.98 -0.39 -34.14
N VAL A 8 -35.72 0.05 -33.99
CA VAL A 8 -35.04 0.13 -32.70
C VAL A 8 -35.04 1.59 -32.30
N THR A 9 -35.92 1.94 -31.40
CA THR A 9 -35.86 3.22 -30.67
C THR A 9 -35.92 2.97 -29.17
N GLN A 10 -34.90 3.51 -28.49
CA GLN A 10 -34.85 3.95 -27.10
C GLN A 10 -35.00 2.89 -26.00
N PHE A 11 -33.90 2.71 -25.27
CA PHE A 11 -33.93 2.79 -23.82
C PHE A 11 -32.55 3.21 -23.28
N SER A 12 -32.33 4.52 -23.26
CA SER A 12 -31.38 5.14 -22.35
C SER A 12 -32.16 5.44 -21.07
N LYS A 13 -31.92 4.70 -20.01
CA LYS A 13 -32.23 5.12 -18.65
C LYS A 13 -31.10 4.67 -17.74
N SER A 14 -30.23 5.59 -17.44
CA SER A 14 -29.36 5.57 -16.28
C SER A 14 -30.19 5.41 -15.00
N LEU A 15 -30.10 4.26 -14.37
CA LEU A 15 -30.63 4.02 -13.02
C LEU A 15 -29.46 4.14 -12.05
N PHE A 16 -29.26 5.34 -11.50
CA PHE A 16 -28.59 5.49 -10.22
C PHE A 16 -29.61 5.07 -9.14
N PRO A 17 -29.33 4.07 -8.29
CA PRO A 17 -30.17 3.85 -7.12
C PRO A 17 -29.94 4.99 -6.13
N LYS A 18 -30.99 5.73 -5.85
CA LYS A 18 -31.06 6.72 -4.77
C LYS A 18 -31.05 5.98 -3.43
N ALA A 19 -29.89 5.80 -2.83
CA ALA A 19 -29.80 5.49 -1.41
C ALA A 19 -29.96 6.82 -0.64
N ALA A 20 -31.19 7.23 -0.41
CA ALA A 20 -31.51 8.30 0.53
C ALA A 20 -31.43 7.71 1.95
N PHE A 21 -30.36 8.01 2.67
CA PHE A 21 -30.30 7.81 4.11
C PHE A 21 -31.17 8.89 4.77
N ALA A 22 -32.35 8.50 5.26
CA ALA A 22 -33.21 9.37 6.08
C ALA A 22 -32.53 9.53 7.45
N ALA A 23 -31.92 10.69 7.68
CA ALA A 23 -31.51 11.13 9.00
C ALA A 23 -32.77 11.54 9.79
N ALA A 24 -33.21 10.66 10.71
CA ALA A 24 -34.24 11.02 11.68
C ALA A 24 -33.62 11.96 12.73
N CYS A 25 -33.89 13.26 12.60
CA CYS A 25 -33.62 14.24 13.64
C CYS A 25 -34.67 14.06 14.76
N LEU A 26 -34.27 13.47 15.89
CA LEU A 26 -34.98 13.61 17.16
C LEU A 26 -34.40 14.82 17.90
N ALA A 27 -35.12 15.95 17.81
CA ALA A 27 -34.88 17.11 18.64
C ALA A 27 -35.43 16.85 20.05
N GLY A 28 -34.53 16.61 21.00
CA GLY A 28 -34.80 16.61 22.43
C GLY A 28 -34.07 17.79 23.07
N THR A 29 -34.77 18.88 23.34
CA THR A 29 -34.26 20.03 24.11
C THR A 29 -34.20 19.65 25.59
N ALA A 30 -32.98 19.44 26.11
CA ALA A 30 -32.71 19.47 27.53
C ALA A 30 -31.73 20.60 27.83
N LEU A 31 -32.21 21.64 28.49
CA LEU A 31 -31.40 22.69 29.08
C LEU A 31 -30.62 22.12 30.25
N VAL A 32 -29.32 21.99 30.12
CA VAL A 32 -28.40 21.70 31.22
C VAL A 32 -27.39 22.83 31.31
N ASN A 33 -27.30 23.46 32.46
CA ASN A 33 -26.35 24.51 32.80
C ASN A 33 -24.89 24.00 32.59
N PRO A 34 -23.97 24.83 32.06
CA PRO A 34 -22.58 24.43 31.90
C PRO A 34 -21.87 24.49 33.26
N ALA A 35 -21.58 23.33 33.84
CA ALA A 35 -20.53 23.24 34.83
C ALA A 35 -19.18 23.51 34.11
N ARG A 36 -18.48 24.57 34.52
CA ARG A 36 -17.10 24.85 34.07
C ARG A 36 -16.19 23.76 34.59
N ALA A 37 -15.88 22.78 33.78
CA ALA A 37 -14.70 21.95 33.96
C ALA A 37 -13.47 22.78 33.58
N GLN A 38 -12.49 22.86 34.46
CA GLN A 38 -11.17 23.43 34.16
C GLN A 38 -10.52 22.57 33.08
N ASP A 39 -10.39 23.15 31.91
CA ASP A 39 -9.76 22.56 30.74
C ASP A 39 -8.23 22.59 30.95
N ASN A 40 -7.65 21.50 31.44
CA ASN A 40 -6.24 21.23 31.27
C ASN A 40 -6.06 20.66 29.85
N GLY A 41 -6.23 21.54 28.85
CA GLY A 41 -6.06 21.22 27.44
C GLY A 41 -4.60 20.91 27.09
N GLY A 42 -4.17 19.71 27.41
CA GLY A 42 -3.00 19.11 26.78
C GLY A 42 -3.36 18.83 25.31
N ALA A 43 -2.91 19.70 24.40
CA ALA A 43 -2.99 19.41 22.97
C ALA A 43 -2.35 18.04 22.74
N LEU A 44 -3.08 17.12 22.09
CA LEU A 44 -2.50 15.83 21.67
C LEU A 44 -1.22 16.13 20.87
N PRO A 45 -0.13 15.37 21.10
CA PRO A 45 1.10 15.58 20.36
C PRO A 45 0.81 15.50 18.85
N ALA A 46 1.37 16.42 18.09
CA ALA A 46 1.21 16.45 16.65
C ALA A 46 1.72 15.12 16.07
N ILE A 47 0.96 14.52 15.15
CA ILE A 47 1.40 13.31 14.45
C ILE A 47 2.65 13.67 13.64
N GLU A 48 3.77 13.02 13.94
CA GLU A 48 5.01 13.15 13.19
C GLU A 48 5.10 12.05 12.13
N VAL A 49 5.63 12.38 10.97
CA VAL A 49 5.88 11.48 9.85
C VAL A 49 7.34 11.56 9.43
N THR A 50 7.88 10.47 8.92
CA THR A 50 9.28 10.39 8.50
C THR A 50 9.45 10.21 7.00
N SER A 51 8.46 9.65 6.31
CA SER A 51 8.57 9.35 4.88
C SER A 51 8.74 10.59 3.97
N PRO A 52 8.23 11.78 4.28
CA PRO A 52 8.42 12.93 3.38
C PRO A 52 9.84 13.49 3.34
N THR A 53 10.62 13.29 4.41
CA THR A 53 11.86 14.04 4.67
C THR A 53 12.97 13.21 5.31
N LEU A 54 12.74 11.91 5.57
CA LEU A 54 13.63 11.02 6.35
C LEU A 54 13.95 11.53 7.79
N VAL A 55 13.21 12.54 8.25
CA VAL A 55 13.33 13.16 9.57
C VAL A 55 11.92 13.25 10.17
N PRO A 56 11.72 12.98 11.48
CA PRO A 56 10.44 13.19 12.11
C PRO A 56 9.96 14.64 11.90
N THR A 57 8.85 14.80 11.20
CA THR A 57 8.29 16.09 10.81
C THR A 57 6.80 16.13 11.12
N PRO A 58 6.29 17.16 11.81
CA PRO A 58 4.86 17.32 12.04
C PRO A 58 4.06 17.35 10.73
N VAL A 59 2.95 16.60 10.64
CA VAL A 59 2.12 16.47 9.42
C VAL A 59 1.67 17.83 8.86
N ASN A 60 1.41 18.81 9.75
CA ASN A 60 1.00 20.15 9.32
C ASN A 60 2.10 20.93 8.57
N GLN A 61 3.37 20.56 8.74
CA GLN A 61 4.52 21.16 8.06
C GLN A 61 4.85 20.48 6.71
N VAL A 62 4.25 19.32 6.44
CA VAL A 62 4.52 18.55 5.22
C VAL A 62 3.69 19.07 4.06
N ALA A 63 4.35 19.47 2.96
CA ALA A 63 3.68 19.93 1.74
C ALA A 63 3.04 18.79 0.93
N SER A 64 3.56 17.57 1.05
CA SER A 64 3.05 16.40 0.30
C SER A 64 1.69 15.93 0.82
N SER A 65 0.90 15.32 -0.06
CA SER A 65 -0.30 14.60 0.33
C SER A 65 0.10 13.30 1.03
N ILE A 66 -0.14 13.21 2.33
CA ILE A 66 0.20 12.05 3.16
C ILE A 66 -1.03 11.53 3.91
N THR A 67 -1.11 10.22 4.06
CA THR A 67 -2.07 9.54 4.94
C THR A 67 -1.28 8.69 5.91
N VAL A 68 -1.60 8.79 7.19
CA VAL A 68 -1.01 7.96 8.25
C VAL A 68 -2.10 7.04 8.78
N ILE A 69 -1.79 5.75 8.91
CA ILE A 69 -2.64 4.74 9.54
C ILE A 69 -1.85 4.20 10.73
N THR A 70 -2.38 4.37 11.93
CA THR A 70 -1.73 3.95 13.17
C THR A 70 -2.11 2.52 13.57
N ALA A 71 -1.32 1.89 14.45
CA ALA A 71 -1.67 0.60 15.06
C ALA A 71 -3.04 0.64 15.76
N ALA A 72 -3.37 1.75 16.42
CA ALA A 72 -4.66 1.93 17.08
C ALA A 72 -5.82 1.90 16.07
N GLU A 73 -5.66 2.51 14.90
CA GLU A 73 -6.65 2.48 13.81
C GLU A 73 -6.75 1.10 13.17
N LEU A 74 -5.63 0.41 12.93
CA LEU A 74 -5.61 -0.97 12.43
C LEU A 74 -6.38 -1.92 13.36
N GLU A 75 -6.18 -1.79 14.67
CA GLU A 75 -6.87 -2.61 15.67
C GLU A 75 -8.32 -2.21 15.88
N ARG A 76 -8.64 -0.91 15.90
CA ARG A 76 -10.02 -0.39 16.00
C ARG A 76 -10.87 -0.86 14.83
N ASP A 77 -10.35 -0.74 13.61
CA ASP A 77 -11.06 -1.07 12.38
C ASP A 77 -10.89 -2.54 11.98
N GLN A 78 -10.13 -3.30 12.80
CA GLN A 78 -9.83 -4.73 12.65
C GLN A 78 -9.27 -5.09 11.27
N ARG A 79 -8.37 -4.28 10.73
CA ARG A 79 -7.67 -4.51 9.48
C ARG A 79 -6.55 -5.54 9.70
N ARG A 80 -6.67 -6.73 9.12
CA ARG A 80 -5.77 -7.86 9.35
C ARG A 80 -4.68 -8.01 8.30
N THR A 81 -4.94 -7.51 7.10
CA THR A 81 -3.98 -7.44 6.01
C THR A 81 -3.68 -5.99 5.65
N ILE A 82 -2.54 -5.74 5.03
CA ILE A 82 -2.21 -4.40 4.53
C ILE A 82 -3.18 -3.95 3.44
N VAL A 83 -3.69 -4.89 2.65
CA VAL A 83 -4.71 -4.64 1.62
C VAL A 83 -5.95 -4.01 2.24
N ASP A 84 -6.46 -4.58 3.35
CA ASP A 84 -7.63 -4.05 4.06
C ASP A 84 -7.38 -2.64 4.59
N ALA A 85 -6.15 -2.38 5.09
CA ALA A 85 -5.77 -1.07 5.63
C ALA A 85 -5.71 0.01 4.55
N LEU A 86 -5.17 -0.33 3.37
CA LEU A 86 -4.94 0.62 2.28
C LEU A 86 -6.18 0.89 1.42
N GLN A 87 -7.21 0.02 1.45
CA GLN A 87 -8.39 0.17 0.59
C GLN A 87 -9.12 1.50 0.76
N ALA A 88 -9.19 2.04 1.98
CA ALA A 88 -9.86 3.31 2.27
C ALA A 88 -8.99 4.55 1.97
N VAL A 89 -7.70 4.38 1.71
CA VAL A 89 -6.77 5.52 1.49
C VAL A 89 -7.09 6.21 0.17
N PRO A 90 -7.27 7.56 0.16
CA PRO A 90 -7.49 8.31 -1.07
C PRO A 90 -6.30 8.21 -2.01
N GLY A 91 -6.55 8.28 -3.32
CA GLY A 91 -5.52 8.19 -4.36
C GLY A 91 -4.97 6.78 -4.61
N LEU A 92 -5.37 5.77 -3.86
CA LEU A 92 -4.98 4.37 -4.08
C LEU A 92 -6.13 3.56 -4.70
N ASN A 93 -5.84 2.77 -5.72
CA ASN A 93 -6.68 1.65 -6.15
C ASN A 93 -5.94 0.34 -5.91
N ILE A 94 -6.60 -0.61 -5.27
CA ILE A 94 -6.03 -1.93 -4.98
C ILE A 94 -6.75 -2.98 -5.82
N VAL A 95 -5.97 -3.74 -6.55
CA VAL A 95 -6.44 -4.87 -7.37
C VAL A 95 -5.86 -6.14 -6.77
N GLN A 96 -6.74 -7.04 -6.32
CA GLN A 96 -6.34 -8.31 -5.73
C GLN A 96 -7.09 -9.47 -6.39
N SER A 97 -6.35 -10.44 -6.89
CA SER A 97 -6.87 -11.57 -7.69
C SER A 97 -7.56 -12.64 -6.83
N GLY A 98 -8.47 -12.23 -5.94
CA GLY A 98 -9.20 -13.16 -5.08
C GLY A 98 -9.22 -12.78 -3.60
N GLY A 99 -9.21 -13.78 -2.71
CA GLY A 99 -9.20 -13.64 -1.26
C GLY A 99 -7.83 -13.32 -0.66
N PRO A 100 -7.65 -13.51 0.66
CA PRO A 100 -6.36 -13.35 1.32
C PRO A 100 -5.26 -14.18 0.65
N GLY A 101 -4.04 -13.66 0.59
CA GLY A 101 -2.88 -14.33 -0.01
C GLY A 101 -2.78 -14.23 -1.52
N ASN A 102 -3.88 -13.97 -2.23
CA ASN A 102 -3.84 -13.73 -3.66
C ASN A 102 -3.09 -12.43 -3.98
N GLN A 103 -2.42 -12.42 -5.14
CA GLN A 103 -1.62 -11.28 -5.59
C GLN A 103 -2.40 -9.96 -5.48
N ALA A 104 -1.79 -8.99 -4.81
CA ALA A 104 -2.37 -7.68 -4.59
C ALA A 104 -1.44 -6.56 -5.06
N SER A 105 -1.93 -5.75 -6.00
CA SER A 105 -1.23 -4.62 -6.62
C SER A 105 -1.86 -3.31 -6.20
N VAL A 106 -1.02 -2.31 -5.89
CA VAL A 106 -1.45 -0.95 -5.52
C VAL A 106 -1.15 0.01 -6.66
N PHE A 107 -2.17 0.70 -7.16
CA PHE A 107 -2.08 1.73 -8.17
C PHE A 107 -2.29 3.10 -7.50
N MET A 108 -1.25 3.92 -7.44
CA MET A 108 -1.30 5.22 -6.78
C MET A 108 -1.57 6.33 -7.80
N ARG A 109 -2.66 7.10 -7.63
CA ARG A 109 -3.03 8.21 -8.53
C ARG A 109 -3.03 7.83 -10.02
N GLY A 110 -3.45 6.61 -10.34
CA GLY A 110 -3.53 6.11 -11.72
C GLY A 110 -2.22 5.64 -12.33
N THR A 111 -1.06 5.77 -11.65
CA THR A 111 0.22 5.22 -12.13
C THR A 111 0.22 3.69 -12.08
N ASN A 112 1.23 3.04 -12.63
CA ASN A 112 1.37 1.57 -12.56
C ASN A 112 1.72 1.10 -11.14
N SER A 113 1.44 -0.16 -10.81
CA SER A 113 1.71 -0.72 -9.48
C SER A 113 3.19 -0.75 -9.11
N ASN A 114 4.07 -0.83 -10.10
CA ASN A 114 5.52 -0.79 -9.96
C ASN A 114 6.09 0.64 -9.84
N HIS A 115 5.25 1.65 -9.84
CA HIS A 115 5.60 3.05 -9.60
C HIS A 115 5.44 3.47 -8.14
N THR A 116 5.17 2.53 -7.25
CA THR A 116 5.03 2.77 -5.82
C THR A 116 6.16 2.07 -5.08
N LYS A 117 7.05 2.88 -4.48
CA LYS A 117 8.12 2.39 -3.60
C LYS A 117 7.53 1.89 -2.31
N VAL A 118 7.89 0.69 -1.88
CA VAL A 118 7.42 0.11 -0.61
C VAL A 118 8.60 -0.15 0.31
N LEU A 119 8.50 0.38 1.52
CA LEU A 119 9.52 0.25 2.54
C LEU A 119 8.94 -0.37 3.81
N ILE A 120 9.65 -1.31 4.43
CA ILE A 120 9.36 -1.80 5.79
C ILE A 120 10.58 -1.49 6.65
N ASP A 121 10.41 -0.64 7.66
CA ASP A 121 11.50 -0.13 8.52
C ASP A 121 12.71 0.43 7.72
N GLY A 122 12.43 1.07 6.58
CA GLY A 122 13.45 1.62 5.68
C GLY A 122 14.07 0.61 4.70
N ILE A 123 13.73 -0.68 4.80
CA ILE A 123 14.17 -1.73 3.87
C ILE A 123 13.31 -1.68 2.62
N ASP A 124 13.91 -1.60 1.44
CA ASP A 124 13.21 -1.76 0.17
C ASP A 124 12.76 -3.21 -0.02
N VAL A 125 11.46 -3.42 -0.13
CA VAL A 125 10.83 -4.75 -0.25
C VAL A 125 10.31 -5.06 -1.64
N SER A 126 10.62 -4.24 -2.66
CA SER A 126 10.33 -4.59 -4.06
C SER A 126 11.03 -5.89 -4.45
N ASP A 127 10.35 -6.72 -5.23
CA ASP A 127 10.82 -8.07 -5.58
C ASP A 127 11.56 -8.06 -6.93
N PRO A 128 12.92 -8.22 -6.94
CA PRO A 128 13.70 -8.25 -8.17
C PRO A 128 13.35 -9.42 -9.10
N SER A 129 12.66 -10.44 -8.59
CA SER A 129 12.29 -11.64 -9.35
C SER A 129 10.94 -11.54 -10.06
N THR A 130 10.23 -10.41 -9.90
CA THR A 130 8.97 -10.19 -10.60
C THR A 130 9.16 -9.44 -11.92
N PRO A 131 8.34 -9.71 -12.95
CA PRO A 131 8.49 -9.06 -14.26
C PRO A 131 8.48 -7.53 -14.22
N ASN A 132 7.75 -6.93 -13.30
CA ASN A 132 7.63 -5.48 -13.19
C ASN A 132 8.27 -4.90 -11.92
N GLY A 133 8.85 -5.73 -11.04
CA GLY A 133 9.49 -5.28 -9.79
C GLY A 133 8.52 -4.76 -8.72
N ALA A 134 7.19 -4.87 -8.92
CA ALA A 134 6.23 -4.41 -7.92
C ALA A 134 6.22 -5.30 -6.69
N TYR A 135 6.02 -4.71 -5.51
CA TYR A 135 5.76 -5.45 -4.29
C TYR A 135 4.37 -6.08 -4.31
N ASP A 136 4.28 -7.37 -3.95
CA ASP A 136 3.00 -8.05 -3.77
C ASP A 136 2.52 -7.89 -2.33
N PHE A 137 1.45 -7.12 -2.13
CA PHE A 137 0.86 -6.85 -0.83
C PHE A 137 0.04 -8.01 -0.26
N GLY A 138 -0.21 -9.07 -1.02
CA GLY A 138 -1.06 -10.20 -0.63
C GLY A 138 -0.57 -10.95 0.60
N ASN A 139 0.75 -10.95 0.85
CA ASN A 139 1.37 -11.66 1.95
C ASN A 139 1.68 -10.78 3.18
N LEU A 140 1.30 -9.50 3.19
CA LEU A 140 1.66 -8.59 4.28
C LEU A 140 0.54 -8.46 5.31
N LEU A 141 0.78 -9.04 6.49
CA LEU A 141 -0.11 -8.98 7.66
C LEU A 141 0.19 -7.75 8.52
N THR A 142 -0.82 -7.28 9.28
CA THR A 142 -0.73 -6.04 10.09
C THR A 142 -0.36 -6.28 11.56
N GLY A 143 -0.19 -7.52 12.01
CA GLY A 143 -0.05 -7.85 13.43
C GLY A 143 1.16 -7.20 14.14
N ASP A 144 2.24 -6.98 13.41
CA ASP A 144 3.48 -6.36 13.87
C ASP A 144 3.63 -4.88 13.48
N ILE A 145 2.66 -4.30 12.77
CA ILE A 145 2.75 -2.93 12.25
C ILE A 145 2.38 -1.91 13.34
N GLU A 146 3.19 -0.87 13.46
CA GLU A 146 2.93 0.30 14.32
C GLU A 146 2.26 1.43 13.54
N ARG A 147 2.73 1.72 12.31
CA ARG A 147 2.10 2.70 11.43
C ARG A 147 2.43 2.46 9.97
N ILE A 148 1.57 3.00 9.11
CA ILE A 148 1.73 3.02 7.67
C ILE A 148 1.63 4.48 7.24
N GLU A 149 2.64 4.98 6.52
CA GLU A 149 2.66 6.30 5.92
C GLU A 149 2.53 6.14 4.41
N VAL A 150 1.47 6.71 3.81
CA VAL A 150 1.23 6.69 2.36
C VAL A 150 1.48 8.09 1.81
N LEU A 151 2.63 8.26 1.18
CA LEU A 151 3.10 9.52 0.61
C LEU A 151 2.85 9.50 -0.90
N ARG A 152 2.04 10.43 -1.40
CA ARG A 152 1.59 10.47 -2.80
C ARG A 152 2.32 11.56 -3.60
N GLY A 153 2.53 11.27 -4.90
CA GLY A 153 3.27 12.11 -5.84
C GLY A 153 4.75 11.72 -5.96
N PRO A 154 5.49 12.25 -6.95
CA PRO A 154 6.87 11.88 -7.22
C PRO A 154 7.80 12.09 -6.03
N GLN A 155 8.57 11.06 -5.67
CA GLN A 155 9.49 11.04 -4.52
C GLN A 155 10.90 10.54 -4.89
N SER A 156 11.20 10.34 -6.18
CA SER A 156 12.49 9.78 -6.60
C SER A 156 13.68 10.67 -6.24
N GLY A 157 13.49 11.98 -6.06
CA GLY A 157 14.53 12.88 -5.56
C GLY A 157 15.09 12.56 -4.18
N LEU A 158 14.43 11.67 -3.43
CA LEU A 158 14.89 11.19 -2.13
C LEU A 158 15.05 9.65 -2.12
N TYR A 159 14.13 8.93 -2.76
CA TYR A 159 14.04 7.48 -2.68
C TYR A 159 14.60 6.73 -3.90
N GLY A 160 14.99 7.45 -4.96
CA GLY A 160 15.50 6.85 -6.20
C GLY A 160 14.42 6.18 -7.03
N SER A 161 14.77 5.08 -7.71
CA SER A 161 13.86 4.31 -8.57
C SER A 161 12.57 3.89 -7.86
N ASP A 162 11.49 3.69 -8.65
CA ASP A 162 10.19 3.16 -8.28
C ASP A 162 9.25 4.15 -7.56
N ALA A 163 9.70 5.36 -7.22
CA ALA A 163 8.92 6.35 -6.49
C ALA A 163 8.24 7.41 -7.39
N ILE A 164 7.76 7.00 -8.58
CA ILE A 164 7.01 7.84 -9.53
C ILE A 164 5.64 8.23 -8.98
N GLY A 165 4.87 7.24 -8.50
CA GLY A 165 3.53 7.45 -7.93
C GLY A 165 3.57 7.89 -6.48
N GLY A 166 4.58 7.44 -5.74
CA GLY A 166 4.79 7.76 -4.33
C GLY A 166 5.48 6.66 -3.54
N VAL A 167 5.34 6.74 -2.21
CA VAL A 167 5.99 5.82 -1.26
C VAL A 167 4.97 5.32 -0.24
N ILE A 168 4.99 4.02 0.03
CA ILE A 168 4.32 3.41 1.18
C ILE A 168 5.40 2.98 2.17
N SER A 169 5.49 3.68 3.30
CA SER A 169 6.46 3.41 4.36
C SER A 169 5.75 2.77 5.55
N ILE A 170 6.19 1.57 5.91
CA ILE A 170 5.63 0.78 6.99
C ILE A 170 6.64 0.70 8.11
N THR A 171 6.23 1.05 9.31
CA THR A 171 7.04 0.95 10.52
C THR A 171 6.49 -0.16 11.41
N THR A 172 7.34 -1.10 11.82
CA THR A 172 6.96 -2.15 12.77
C THR A 172 7.08 -1.68 14.21
N LYS A 173 6.36 -2.37 15.11
CA LYS A 173 6.35 -2.09 16.55
C LYS A 173 7.75 -2.13 17.13
N LYS A 174 8.07 -1.19 18.00
CA LYS A 174 9.30 -1.13 18.76
C LYS A 174 9.04 -1.28 20.26
N GLY A 175 10.09 -1.61 21.02
CA GLY A 175 10.00 -1.69 22.45
C GLY A 175 10.11 -0.32 23.11
N GLU A 176 9.15 0.02 23.96
CA GLU A 176 9.15 1.25 24.75
C GLU A 176 8.61 0.98 26.16
N GLY A 177 9.28 1.57 27.17
CA GLY A 177 8.87 1.46 28.57
C GLY A 177 8.93 0.02 29.12
N PRO A 178 8.25 -0.26 30.23
CA PRO A 178 8.27 -1.58 30.85
C PRO A 178 7.76 -2.69 29.93
N PRO A 179 8.25 -3.94 30.08
CA PRO A 179 7.83 -5.07 29.26
C PRO A 179 6.33 -5.24 29.19
N LYS A 180 5.79 -5.43 28.00
CA LYS A 180 4.35 -5.69 27.72
C LYS A 180 4.23 -6.94 26.88
N PHE A 181 3.24 -7.76 27.20
CA PHE A 181 2.82 -8.89 26.39
C PHE A 181 1.49 -8.58 25.71
N THR A 182 1.35 -8.95 24.43
CA THR A 182 0.08 -8.83 23.70
C THR A 182 -0.25 -10.15 23.03
N ALA A 183 -1.54 -10.51 23.00
CA ALA A 183 -2.01 -11.68 22.26
C ALA A 183 -3.37 -11.36 21.63
N ARG A 184 -3.65 -11.95 20.48
CA ARG A 184 -4.95 -11.88 19.81
C ARG A 184 -5.26 -13.21 19.16
N VAL A 185 -6.52 -13.65 19.30
CA VAL A 185 -7.07 -14.80 18.55
C VAL A 185 -8.39 -14.36 17.94
N GLU A 186 -8.58 -14.68 16.66
CA GLU A 186 -9.76 -14.39 15.86
C GLU A 186 -10.17 -15.63 15.08
N GLY A 187 -11.47 -15.89 14.97
CA GLY A 187 -12.03 -16.93 14.11
C GLY A 187 -13.28 -16.41 13.40
N GLY A 188 -13.65 -17.04 12.29
CA GLY A 188 -14.84 -16.59 11.56
C GLY A 188 -15.08 -17.29 10.22
N SER A 189 -15.82 -16.62 9.38
CA SER A 189 -16.21 -17.08 8.04
C SER A 189 -15.01 -17.53 7.20
N PHE A 190 -15.26 -18.34 6.20
CA PHE A 190 -14.26 -18.88 5.28
C PHE A 190 -13.19 -19.76 5.98
N ALA A 191 -13.57 -20.44 7.05
CA ALA A 191 -12.67 -21.20 7.92
C ALA A 191 -11.44 -20.38 8.36
N THR A 192 -11.62 -19.08 8.63
CA THR A 192 -10.52 -18.18 8.98
C THR A 192 -10.15 -18.33 10.45
N VAL A 193 -8.84 -18.47 10.71
CA VAL A 193 -8.22 -18.36 12.03
C VAL A 193 -7.03 -17.42 11.92
N ASN A 194 -7.02 -16.36 12.74
CA ASN A 194 -5.94 -15.40 12.80
C ASN A 194 -5.48 -15.26 14.25
N SER A 195 -4.19 -15.44 14.49
CA SER A 195 -3.57 -15.26 15.80
C SER A 195 -2.33 -14.40 15.72
N ALA A 196 -2.11 -13.60 16.73
CA ALA A 196 -0.90 -12.80 16.88
C ALA A 196 -0.47 -12.77 18.34
N ALA A 197 0.82 -12.83 18.60
CA ALA A 197 1.40 -12.65 19.92
C ALA A 197 2.67 -11.80 19.82
N GLY A 198 2.92 -10.98 20.83
CA GLY A 198 4.10 -10.14 20.87
C GLY A 198 4.54 -9.82 22.29
N VAL A 199 5.83 -9.57 22.43
CA VAL A 199 6.44 -9.01 23.64
C VAL A 199 7.30 -7.82 23.23
N SER A 200 7.15 -6.70 23.95
CA SER A 200 7.93 -5.49 23.67
C SER A 200 8.22 -4.75 24.96
N GLY A 201 9.33 -4.04 25.01
CA GLY A 201 9.72 -3.26 26.17
C GLY A 201 11.12 -2.68 26.05
N SER A 202 11.53 -1.93 27.06
CA SER A 202 12.92 -1.46 27.20
C SER A 202 13.39 -1.67 28.64
N GLN A 203 14.66 -2.06 28.79
CA GLN A 203 15.31 -2.23 30.09
C GLN A 203 16.77 -1.77 29.99
N GLY A 204 17.11 -0.74 30.74
CA GLY A 204 18.41 -0.10 30.62
C GLY A 204 18.65 0.40 29.20
N PRO A 205 19.81 0.12 28.59
CA PRO A 205 20.13 0.59 27.25
C PRO A 205 19.47 -0.24 26.12
N VAL A 206 18.73 -1.30 26.44
CA VAL A 206 18.18 -2.24 25.44
C VAL A 206 16.69 -2.03 25.27
N SER A 207 16.24 -1.84 24.03
CA SER A 207 14.85 -1.88 23.61
C SER A 207 14.63 -3.10 22.71
N TYR A 208 13.45 -3.74 22.82
CA TYR A 208 13.15 -4.94 22.05
C TYR A 208 11.67 -5.08 21.75
N ALA A 209 11.35 -5.65 20.59
CA ALA A 209 10.02 -6.10 20.22
C ALA A 209 10.14 -7.40 19.41
N PHE A 210 9.39 -8.43 19.80
CA PHE A 210 9.27 -9.69 19.08
C PHE A 210 7.79 -9.98 18.84
N ASN A 211 7.44 -10.28 17.59
CA ASN A 211 6.05 -10.57 17.23
C ASN A 211 5.99 -11.82 16.37
N VAL A 212 4.93 -12.57 16.52
CA VAL A 212 4.53 -13.68 15.66
C VAL A 212 3.08 -13.48 15.25
N THR A 213 2.79 -13.67 13.97
CA THR A 213 1.42 -13.63 13.45
C THR A 213 1.22 -14.86 12.57
N GLN A 214 0.08 -15.52 12.76
CA GLN A 214 -0.37 -16.63 11.93
C GLN A 214 -1.75 -16.30 11.38
N PHE A 215 -1.94 -16.50 10.09
CA PHE A 215 -3.21 -16.33 9.40
C PHE A 215 -3.49 -17.58 8.58
N HIS A 216 -4.65 -18.19 8.80
CA HIS A 216 -5.20 -19.27 7.99
C HIS A 216 -6.56 -18.87 7.45
N SER A 217 -6.86 -19.18 6.20
CA SER A 217 -8.19 -19.04 5.61
C SER A 217 -8.44 -20.17 4.62
N GLY A 218 -9.57 -20.86 4.76
CA GLY A 218 -10.06 -21.76 3.72
C GLY A 218 -10.53 -21.02 2.47
N SER A 219 -10.63 -19.66 2.57
CA SER A 219 -10.97 -18.73 1.51
C SER A 219 -12.25 -19.08 0.75
N VAL A 220 -12.40 -18.54 -0.44
CA VAL A 220 -13.55 -18.74 -1.34
C VAL A 220 -13.06 -19.17 -2.71
N ALA A 221 -13.96 -19.75 -3.50
CA ALA A 221 -13.68 -20.02 -4.89
C ALA A 221 -13.72 -18.71 -5.69
N VAL A 222 -12.55 -18.29 -6.20
CA VAL A 222 -12.39 -17.01 -6.90
C VAL A 222 -12.79 -17.05 -8.36
N THR A 223 -12.85 -18.24 -8.99
CA THR A 223 -13.25 -18.36 -10.39
C THR A 223 -14.77 -18.34 -10.50
N PRO A 224 -15.38 -17.43 -11.30
CA PRO A 224 -16.81 -17.44 -11.55
C PRO A 224 -17.27 -18.76 -12.17
N LEU A 225 -18.37 -19.34 -11.65
CA LEU A 225 -18.87 -20.61 -12.18
C LEU A 225 -19.27 -20.53 -13.66
N SER A 226 -19.72 -19.36 -14.09
CA SER A 226 -20.10 -19.11 -15.49
C SER A 226 -18.92 -19.17 -16.47
N THR A 227 -17.68 -19.11 -16.00
CA THR A 227 -16.49 -19.21 -16.84
C THR A 227 -15.93 -20.63 -16.94
N LEU A 228 -16.35 -21.52 -16.04
CA LEU A 228 -15.87 -22.92 -16.05
C LEU A 228 -16.64 -23.77 -17.07
N PRO A 229 -15.98 -24.76 -17.68
CA PRO A 229 -16.64 -25.77 -18.50
C PRO A 229 -17.77 -26.50 -17.72
N PRO A 230 -18.86 -26.90 -18.39
CA PRO A 230 -19.95 -27.63 -17.73
C PRO A 230 -19.48 -28.89 -17.00
N GLY A 231 -19.96 -29.06 -15.77
CA GLY A 231 -19.63 -30.22 -14.93
C GLY A 231 -18.34 -30.07 -14.08
N GLN A 232 -17.59 -29.00 -14.24
CA GLN A 232 -16.46 -28.70 -13.36
C GLN A 232 -16.91 -28.01 -12.07
N THR A 233 -16.28 -28.38 -10.94
CA THR A 233 -16.49 -27.74 -9.63
C THR A 233 -15.40 -26.72 -9.37
N ARG A 234 -15.74 -25.70 -8.55
CA ARG A 234 -14.76 -24.70 -8.10
C ARG A 234 -13.95 -25.23 -6.92
N ASN A 235 -12.67 -24.87 -6.87
CA ASN A 235 -11.82 -25.03 -5.69
C ASN A 235 -11.73 -23.70 -4.95
N ASN A 236 -11.55 -23.75 -3.64
CA ASN A 236 -11.24 -22.58 -2.84
C ASN A 236 -9.75 -22.26 -2.91
N ASP A 237 -9.41 -20.99 -2.89
CA ASP A 237 -8.04 -20.50 -2.82
C ASP A 237 -7.57 -20.42 -1.35
N ALA A 238 -7.27 -21.58 -0.74
CA ALA A 238 -6.85 -21.66 0.64
C ALA A 238 -5.50 -20.96 0.86
N TYR A 239 -5.37 -20.28 1.99
CA TYR A 239 -4.20 -19.48 2.31
C TYR A 239 -3.71 -19.69 3.73
N ASP A 240 -2.39 -19.87 3.87
CA ASP A 240 -1.66 -19.91 5.12
C ASP A 240 -0.50 -18.92 5.11
N ASN A 241 -0.32 -18.19 6.22
CA ASN A 241 0.80 -17.27 6.40
C ASN A 241 1.30 -17.32 7.84
N LYS A 242 2.63 -17.36 8.00
CA LYS A 242 3.33 -17.20 9.27
C LYS A 242 4.36 -16.10 9.11
N THR A 243 4.25 -15.07 9.93
CA THR A 243 5.17 -13.94 9.96
C THR A 243 5.79 -13.80 11.33
N TYR A 244 7.11 -13.67 11.36
CA TYR A 244 7.93 -13.40 12.54
C TYR A 244 8.61 -12.06 12.34
N SER A 245 8.55 -11.17 13.33
CA SER A 245 9.29 -9.91 13.30
C SER A 245 10.03 -9.65 14.59
N THR A 246 11.18 -9.02 14.47
CA THR A 246 12.02 -8.62 15.60
C THR A 246 12.58 -7.23 15.35
N LYS A 247 12.65 -6.44 16.42
CA LYS A 247 13.31 -5.15 16.42
C LYS A 247 14.04 -4.99 17.75
N VAL A 248 15.35 -4.76 17.70
CA VAL A 248 16.21 -4.61 18.86
C VAL A 248 17.02 -3.33 18.69
N GLY A 249 17.04 -2.49 19.72
CA GLY A 249 17.89 -1.31 19.81
C GLY A 249 18.77 -1.38 21.04
N VAL A 250 20.01 -0.95 20.90
CA VAL A 250 20.99 -0.90 22.01
C VAL A 250 21.65 0.48 22.01
N ASP A 251 21.45 1.25 23.06
CA ASP A 251 22.17 2.50 23.31
C ASP A 251 23.54 2.17 23.92
N VAL A 252 24.56 2.04 23.05
CA VAL A 252 25.93 1.66 23.43
C VAL A 252 26.59 2.77 24.24
N SER A 253 26.30 4.02 23.89
CA SER A 253 26.71 5.22 24.59
C SER A 253 25.71 6.35 24.33
N GLU A 254 25.90 7.50 24.97
CA GLU A 254 25.08 8.71 24.72
C GLU A 254 25.08 9.15 23.24
N ASN A 255 26.10 8.76 22.49
CA ASN A 255 26.32 9.17 21.11
C ASN A 255 26.20 8.04 20.08
N LEU A 256 25.95 6.79 20.50
CA LEU A 256 25.88 5.63 19.59
C LEU A 256 24.75 4.70 19.97
N THR A 257 23.82 4.52 19.05
CA THR A 257 22.75 3.52 19.11
C THR A 257 22.93 2.51 17.98
N LEU A 258 22.81 1.23 18.28
CA LEU A 258 22.77 0.15 17.29
C LEU A 258 21.34 -0.40 17.21
N ASN A 259 20.82 -0.53 16.01
CA ASN A 259 19.49 -1.07 15.74
C ASN A 259 19.60 -2.31 14.85
N PHE A 260 18.77 -3.29 15.14
CA PHE A 260 18.54 -4.45 14.29
C PHE A 260 17.05 -4.65 14.07
N THR A 261 16.66 -4.83 12.83
CA THR A 261 15.30 -5.19 12.44
C THR A 261 15.34 -6.43 11.55
N GLY A 262 14.47 -7.39 11.83
CA GLY A 262 14.31 -8.60 11.04
C GLY A 262 12.84 -8.97 10.88
N ARG A 263 12.45 -9.38 9.67
CA ARG A 263 11.10 -9.88 9.37
C ARG A 263 11.21 -11.07 8.44
N TYR A 264 10.59 -12.18 8.84
CA TYR A 264 10.53 -13.41 8.06
C TYR A 264 9.08 -13.84 7.85
N THR A 265 8.70 -14.12 6.62
CA THR A 265 7.36 -14.57 6.25
C THR A 265 7.43 -15.85 5.43
N GLU A 266 6.64 -16.86 5.82
CA GLU A 266 6.31 -18.03 5.01
C GLU A 266 4.83 -17.99 4.69
N ALA A 267 4.49 -18.14 3.40
CA ALA A 267 3.12 -18.20 2.95
C ALA A 267 2.90 -19.32 1.94
N SER A 268 1.71 -19.90 1.95
CA SER A 268 1.25 -20.89 0.98
C SER A 268 -0.15 -20.51 0.51
N LEU A 269 -0.35 -20.47 -0.80
CA LEU A 269 -1.62 -20.16 -1.44
C LEU A 269 -1.96 -21.27 -2.43
N ASP A 270 -3.14 -21.88 -2.25
CA ASP A 270 -3.76 -22.69 -3.28
C ASP A 270 -4.62 -21.80 -4.18
N TYR A 271 -4.52 -21.97 -5.49
CA TYR A 271 -5.28 -21.17 -6.43
C TYR A 271 -5.74 -22.02 -7.63
N THR A 272 -6.80 -21.57 -8.30
CA THR A 272 -7.30 -22.21 -9.52
C THR A 272 -6.51 -21.68 -10.71
N GLY A 273 -5.69 -22.56 -11.30
CA GLY A 273 -4.86 -22.31 -12.47
C GLY A 273 -5.64 -22.34 -13.80
N TYR A 274 -4.91 -22.33 -14.90
CA TYR A 274 -5.44 -22.47 -16.26
C TYR A 274 -5.52 -23.95 -16.66
N ALA A 275 -6.35 -24.27 -17.67
CA ALA A 275 -6.30 -25.55 -18.34
C ALA A 275 -4.91 -25.77 -18.99
N ALA A 276 -4.62 -27.02 -19.37
CA ALA A 276 -3.45 -27.32 -20.18
C ALA A 276 -3.46 -26.46 -21.46
N PHE A 277 -2.26 -26.10 -21.95
CA PHE A 277 -2.14 -25.28 -23.15
C PHE A 277 -2.95 -25.86 -24.31
N ASP A 278 -3.82 -25.04 -24.88
CA ASP A 278 -4.60 -25.32 -26.07
C ASP A 278 -4.44 -24.17 -27.07
N PRO A 279 -3.97 -24.40 -28.30
CA PRO A 279 -3.84 -23.36 -29.32
C PRO A 279 -5.15 -22.62 -29.63
N ALA A 280 -6.31 -23.25 -29.37
CA ALA A 280 -7.61 -22.59 -29.52
C ALA A 280 -7.91 -21.56 -28.42
N PHE A 281 -7.17 -21.61 -27.29
CA PHE A 281 -7.29 -20.70 -26.16
C PHE A 281 -5.91 -20.13 -25.79
N PRO A 282 -5.29 -19.30 -26.65
CA PRO A 282 -3.92 -18.83 -26.46
C PRO A 282 -3.72 -17.93 -25.21
N PHE A 283 -4.82 -17.43 -24.63
CA PHE A 283 -4.82 -16.66 -23.38
C PHE A 283 -5.18 -17.51 -22.14
N GLY A 284 -5.15 -18.83 -22.26
CA GLY A 284 -5.55 -19.78 -21.25
C GLY A 284 -7.05 -20.02 -21.17
N ALA A 285 -7.45 -21.24 -20.96
CA ALA A 285 -8.83 -21.62 -20.68
C ALA A 285 -9.03 -21.86 -19.17
N PRO A 286 -10.24 -21.59 -18.63
CA PRO A 286 -10.55 -21.88 -17.23
C PRO A 286 -10.41 -23.36 -16.92
N ALA A 287 -9.84 -23.70 -15.76
CA ALA A 287 -9.75 -25.07 -15.28
C ALA A 287 -10.15 -25.13 -13.81
N ALA A 288 -10.69 -26.28 -13.39
CA ALA A 288 -10.86 -26.60 -11.98
C ALA A 288 -9.55 -27.15 -11.34
N GLN A 289 -8.44 -27.13 -12.05
CA GLN A 289 -7.16 -27.62 -11.59
C GLN A 289 -6.60 -26.71 -10.49
N GLN A 290 -6.26 -27.30 -9.35
CA GLN A 290 -5.63 -26.57 -8.25
C GLN A 290 -4.12 -26.50 -8.45
N SER A 291 -3.60 -25.28 -8.37
CA SER A 291 -2.18 -24.94 -8.35
C SER A 291 -1.81 -24.42 -6.97
N ASN A 292 -0.51 -24.34 -6.66
CA ASN A 292 -0.03 -23.87 -5.37
C ASN A 292 1.19 -22.95 -5.53
N THR A 293 1.24 -21.89 -4.75
CA THR A 293 2.41 -21.02 -4.61
C THR A 293 2.90 -21.02 -3.18
N LYS A 294 4.19 -21.23 -2.99
CA LYS A 294 4.88 -21.08 -1.70
C LYS A 294 5.84 -19.91 -1.77
N THR A 295 5.69 -18.95 -0.85
CA THR A 295 6.50 -17.75 -0.79
C THR A 295 7.27 -17.72 0.52
N ARG A 296 8.57 -17.38 0.46
CA ARG A 296 9.43 -17.07 1.61
C ARG A 296 10.03 -15.71 1.40
N GLN A 297 10.01 -14.89 2.45
CA GLN A 297 10.56 -13.53 2.41
C GLN A 297 11.34 -13.28 3.69
N LEU A 298 12.58 -12.83 3.56
CA LEU A 298 13.44 -12.39 4.66
C LEU A 298 13.89 -10.96 4.41
N PHE A 299 13.58 -10.07 5.34
CA PHE A 299 14.03 -8.69 5.34
C PHE A 299 14.82 -8.40 6.60
N THR A 300 16.03 -7.91 6.48
CA THR A 300 16.83 -7.50 7.64
C THR A 300 17.50 -6.15 7.42
N ARG A 301 17.64 -5.36 8.50
CA ARG A 301 18.41 -4.14 8.55
C ARG A 301 19.22 -4.08 9.82
N SER A 302 20.52 -3.84 9.67
CA SER A 302 21.40 -3.43 10.77
C SER A 302 21.74 -1.96 10.56
N GLU A 303 21.57 -1.13 11.60
CA GLU A 303 21.80 0.31 11.52
C GLU A 303 22.60 0.79 12.72
N ALA A 304 23.64 1.59 12.49
CA ALA A 304 24.34 2.34 13.51
C ALA A 304 23.95 3.82 13.39
N VAL A 305 23.51 4.41 14.49
CA VAL A 305 23.14 5.83 14.58
C VAL A 305 24.12 6.53 15.51
N THR A 306 24.84 7.53 14.99
CA THR A 306 25.68 8.40 15.81
C THR A 306 25.02 9.76 15.97
N SER A 307 25.10 10.35 17.18
CA SER A 307 24.44 11.60 17.52
C SER A 307 25.43 12.56 18.20
N PHE A 308 25.57 13.78 17.66
CA PHE A 308 26.48 14.80 18.14
C PHE A 308 25.75 16.12 18.36
N PHE A 309 26.33 17.05 19.14
CA PHE A 309 25.80 18.37 19.40
C PHE A 309 24.34 18.32 19.91
N GLU A 310 24.08 17.50 20.94
CA GLU A 310 22.75 17.32 21.55
C GLU A 310 21.67 16.84 20.52
N GLY A 311 22.08 15.99 19.58
CA GLY A 311 21.17 15.42 18.57
C GLY A 311 20.95 16.29 17.33
N ARG A 312 21.59 17.48 17.25
CA ARG A 312 21.48 18.34 16.06
C ARG A 312 22.20 17.79 14.83
N TRP A 313 23.16 16.90 15.02
CA TRP A 313 23.86 16.20 13.93
C TRP A 313 23.80 14.69 14.17
N LYS A 314 23.13 13.99 13.29
CA LYS A 314 23.00 12.52 13.34
C LYS A 314 23.51 11.90 12.06
N ASN A 315 24.26 10.80 12.18
CA ASN A 315 24.61 9.97 11.06
C ASN A 315 23.96 8.60 11.22
N TYR A 316 23.51 8.04 10.12
CA TYR A 316 22.89 6.72 10.02
C TYR A 316 23.70 5.89 9.02
N PHE A 317 24.16 4.72 9.43
CA PHE A 317 24.86 3.76 8.59
C PHE A 317 24.05 2.49 8.58
N GLY A 318 23.52 2.11 7.42
CA GLY A 318 22.60 1.00 7.27
C GLY A 318 23.15 -0.08 6.34
N VAL A 319 22.87 -1.35 6.70
CA VAL A 319 23.06 -2.51 5.83
C VAL A 319 21.76 -3.26 5.79
N ASN A 320 21.18 -3.42 4.59
CA ASN A 320 19.93 -4.11 4.37
C ASN A 320 20.17 -5.36 3.53
N PHE A 321 19.45 -6.42 3.88
CA PHE A 321 19.38 -7.64 3.12
C PHE A 321 17.92 -8.04 2.91
N THR A 322 17.58 -8.31 1.66
CA THR A 322 16.26 -8.79 1.22
C THR A 322 16.47 -10.09 0.44
N ASP A 323 15.75 -11.14 0.82
CA ASP A 323 15.73 -12.43 0.13
C ASP A 323 14.27 -12.87 -0.05
N MET A 324 13.90 -13.16 -1.28
CA MET A 324 12.54 -13.57 -1.65
C MET A 324 12.60 -14.78 -2.56
N THR A 325 11.96 -15.87 -2.14
CA THR A 325 11.82 -17.08 -2.95
C THR A 325 10.34 -17.39 -3.15
N ARG A 326 9.94 -17.63 -4.39
CA ARG A 326 8.60 -18.07 -4.77
C ARG A 326 8.69 -19.34 -5.60
N GLY A 327 8.18 -20.44 -5.04
CA GLY A 327 8.02 -21.71 -5.73
C GLY A 327 6.56 -21.89 -6.17
N ASN A 328 6.33 -22.18 -7.44
CA ASN A 328 5.00 -22.44 -7.98
C ASN A 328 4.90 -23.89 -8.41
N PHE A 329 3.79 -24.53 -8.09
CA PHE A 329 3.36 -25.78 -8.65
C PHE A 329 2.10 -25.56 -9.47
N ASP A 330 2.19 -25.77 -10.78
CA ASP A 330 1.07 -25.78 -11.71
C ASP A 330 1.10 -27.07 -12.50
N PRO A 331 0.15 -28.02 -12.29
CA PRO A 331 0.12 -29.29 -13.02
C PRO A 331 0.09 -29.13 -14.53
N ASN A 332 -0.44 -28.00 -15.00
CA ASN A 332 -0.54 -27.63 -16.41
C ASN A 332 0.60 -26.71 -16.89
N GLY A 333 1.58 -26.46 -16.02
CA GLY A 333 2.73 -25.61 -16.34
C GLY A 333 3.50 -26.12 -17.55
N PHE A 334 3.90 -25.20 -18.44
CA PHE A 334 4.51 -25.53 -19.72
C PHE A 334 5.64 -24.55 -20.06
N ASP A 335 6.75 -25.08 -20.52
CA ASP A 335 7.86 -24.30 -21.06
C ASP A 335 7.61 -24.07 -22.57
N PHE A 336 7.26 -22.85 -22.93
CA PHE A 336 6.97 -22.45 -24.32
C PHE A 336 8.22 -22.28 -25.18
N VAL A 337 9.42 -22.24 -24.59
CA VAL A 337 10.68 -22.15 -25.33
C VAL A 337 11.15 -23.54 -25.76
N ASN A 338 11.13 -24.50 -24.82
CA ASN A 338 11.58 -25.86 -25.05
C ASN A 338 10.45 -26.83 -25.44
N PHE A 339 9.18 -26.38 -25.39
CA PHE A 339 7.97 -27.15 -25.69
C PHE A 339 7.85 -28.43 -24.83
N VAL A 340 8.10 -28.31 -23.52
CA VAL A 340 8.01 -29.41 -22.55
C VAL A 340 7.13 -29.02 -21.34
N PRO A 341 6.47 -30.00 -20.68
CA PRO A 341 5.83 -29.74 -19.39
C PRO A 341 6.81 -29.20 -18.35
N LEU A 342 6.43 -28.15 -17.63
CA LEU A 342 7.21 -27.52 -16.58
C LEU A 342 6.31 -27.23 -15.37
N PRO A 343 5.89 -28.25 -14.61
CA PRO A 343 4.94 -28.07 -13.51
C PRO A 343 5.52 -27.38 -12.28
N PHE A 344 6.84 -27.32 -12.15
CA PHE A 344 7.51 -26.66 -11.02
C PHE A 344 8.38 -25.52 -11.53
N THR A 345 8.13 -24.32 -11.00
CA THR A 345 8.99 -23.16 -11.26
C THR A 345 9.40 -22.49 -9.94
N THR A 346 10.60 -21.92 -9.92
CA THR A 346 11.09 -21.15 -8.79
C THR A 346 11.65 -19.83 -9.30
N ASN A 347 11.30 -18.75 -8.60
CA ASN A 347 11.88 -17.43 -8.79
C ASN A 347 12.52 -17.01 -7.49
N HIS A 348 13.74 -16.50 -7.57
CA HIS A 348 14.50 -16.01 -6.43
C HIS A 348 15.05 -14.62 -6.71
N GLY A 349 14.75 -13.70 -5.81
CA GLY A 349 15.19 -12.31 -5.82
C GLY A 349 15.97 -11.99 -4.55
N GLU A 350 17.14 -11.39 -4.70
CA GLU A 350 18.01 -10.97 -3.61
C GLU A 350 18.36 -9.50 -3.79
N ARG A 351 18.39 -8.72 -2.69
CA ARG A 351 18.88 -7.34 -2.68
C ARG A 351 19.78 -7.11 -1.49
N ASN A 352 20.93 -6.48 -1.73
CA ASN A 352 21.86 -6.00 -0.72
C ASN A 352 21.98 -4.48 -0.88
N LYS A 353 21.62 -3.71 0.15
CA LYS A 353 21.74 -2.26 0.13
C LYS A 353 22.56 -1.76 1.30
N TYR A 354 23.55 -0.95 0.98
CA TYR A 354 24.38 -0.21 1.93
C TYR A 354 24.00 1.26 1.83
N ASP A 355 23.66 1.88 2.93
CA ASP A 355 23.26 3.28 2.94
C ASP A 355 23.95 4.07 4.07
N TRP A 356 24.24 5.32 3.75
CA TRP A 356 24.65 6.33 4.70
C TRP A 356 23.85 7.59 4.50
N ARG A 357 23.42 8.20 5.61
CA ARG A 357 22.89 9.55 5.59
C ARG A 357 23.32 10.33 6.81
N THR A 358 23.49 11.63 6.62
CA THR A 358 23.64 12.59 7.70
C THR A 358 22.46 13.54 7.74
N VAL A 359 22.01 13.87 8.93
CA VAL A 359 20.97 14.86 9.23
C VAL A 359 21.59 15.91 10.11
N ALA A 360 21.63 17.17 9.66
CA ALA A 360 22.22 18.28 10.38
C ALA A 360 21.23 19.45 10.51
N ALA A 361 20.72 19.71 11.71
CA ALA A 361 19.98 20.93 12.05
C ALA A 361 20.99 22.04 12.39
N PHE A 362 21.49 22.73 11.36
CA PHE A 362 22.63 23.65 11.49
C PHE A 362 22.24 25.04 12.00
N VAL A 363 21.00 25.49 11.74
CA VAL A 363 20.39 26.68 12.37
C VAL A 363 18.91 26.39 12.63
N PRO A 364 18.25 27.14 13.54
CA PRO A 364 16.81 26.96 13.79
C PRO A 364 15.99 27.05 12.49
N GLY A 365 15.13 26.08 12.26
CA GLY A 365 14.29 26.01 11.07
C GLY A 365 15.01 25.56 9.79
N GLN A 366 16.28 25.16 9.83
CA GLN A 366 17.02 24.66 8.67
C GLN A 366 17.65 23.31 8.98
N THR A 367 17.23 22.29 8.24
CA THR A 367 17.78 20.93 8.34
C THR A 367 18.32 20.49 6.98
N LEU A 368 19.57 20.08 6.97
CA LEU A 368 20.22 19.49 5.81
C LEU A 368 20.27 17.97 5.97
N VAL A 369 19.85 17.25 4.93
CA VAL A 369 20.03 15.80 4.81
C VAL A 369 20.93 15.55 3.61
N VAL A 370 22.01 14.80 3.81
CA VAL A 370 22.90 14.33 2.75
C VAL A 370 23.00 12.83 2.88
N GLY A 371 22.94 12.10 1.77
CA GLY A 371 23.08 10.64 1.83
C GLY A 371 23.59 10.05 0.55
N ALA A 372 24.06 8.83 0.67
CA ALA A 372 24.49 7.98 -0.43
C ALA A 372 24.08 6.53 -0.16
N ASP A 373 23.80 5.81 -1.22
CA ASP A 373 23.49 4.38 -1.15
C ASP A 373 24.10 3.61 -2.30
N TYR A 374 24.36 2.31 -2.04
CA TYR A 374 24.79 1.33 -3.01
C TYR A 374 23.89 0.11 -2.91
N ASP A 375 23.16 -0.17 -3.97
CA ASP A 375 22.13 -1.21 -4.06
C ASP A 375 22.57 -2.25 -5.10
N ILE A 376 22.51 -3.53 -4.74
CA ILE A 376 22.84 -4.68 -5.61
C ILE A 376 21.62 -5.58 -5.64
N GLU A 377 21.01 -5.70 -6.81
CA GLU A 377 19.90 -6.61 -7.08
C GLU A 377 20.37 -7.85 -7.79
N ARG A 378 19.78 -9.00 -7.43
CA ARG A 378 20.04 -10.29 -8.06
C ARG A 378 18.74 -11.01 -8.34
N PHE A 379 18.72 -11.71 -9.45
CA PHE A 379 17.62 -12.54 -9.89
C PHE A 379 18.11 -13.83 -10.49
N ASP A 380 17.48 -14.93 -10.11
CA ASP A 380 17.58 -16.23 -10.77
C ASP A 380 16.23 -16.95 -10.74
N SER A 381 16.04 -17.86 -11.67
CA SER A 381 14.83 -18.68 -11.76
C SER A 381 15.12 -20.06 -12.34
N THR A 382 14.09 -20.91 -12.40
CA THR A 382 14.18 -22.22 -13.08
C THR A 382 14.72 -22.10 -14.51
N SER A 383 14.44 -21.00 -15.20
CA SER A 383 14.78 -20.77 -16.61
C SER A 383 15.89 -19.74 -16.82
N VAL A 384 16.29 -19.00 -15.79
CA VAL A 384 17.27 -17.92 -15.89
C VAL A 384 18.39 -18.13 -14.90
N THR A 385 19.62 -18.19 -15.39
CA THR A 385 20.81 -18.18 -14.54
C THR A 385 20.98 -16.83 -13.86
N LYS A 386 21.58 -16.79 -12.68
CA LYS A 386 21.75 -15.61 -11.84
C LYS A 386 22.21 -14.39 -12.64
N LYS A 387 21.45 -13.31 -12.55
CA LYS A 387 21.72 -11.98 -13.11
C LYS A 387 21.85 -10.97 -11.98
N GLU A 388 22.64 -9.94 -12.21
CA GLU A 388 22.90 -8.90 -11.22
C GLU A 388 22.88 -7.54 -11.90
N ASN A 389 22.43 -6.53 -11.17
CA ASN A 389 22.51 -5.12 -11.53
C ASN A 389 22.81 -4.31 -10.27
N SER A 390 23.60 -3.26 -10.39
CA SER A 390 23.89 -2.38 -9.27
C SER A 390 23.54 -0.92 -9.57
N ASN A 391 23.23 -0.17 -8.50
CA ASN A 391 22.91 1.24 -8.55
C ASN A 391 23.65 1.99 -7.44
N ARG A 392 24.26 3.12 -7.76
CA ARG A 392 24.90 4.03 -6.80
C ARG A 392 24.11 5.31 -6.77
N GLY A 393 23.58 5.68 -5.61
CA GLY A 393 22.78 6.89 -5.44
C GLY A 393 23.46 7.88 -4.49
N ALA A 394 23.35 9.17 -4.80
CA ALA A 394 23.71 10.25 -3.88
C ALA A 394 22.64 11.35 -3.92
N TYR A 395 22.29 11.90 -2.74
CA TYR A 395 21.23 12.89 -2.64
C TYR A 395 21.52 13.94 -1.58
N VAL A 396 20.92 15.11 -1.80
CA VAL A 396 20.89 16.22 -0.85
C VAL A 396 19.46 16.72 -0.71
N GLU A 397 19.01 16.95 0.50
CA GLU A 397 17.73 17.58 0.81
C GLU A 397 17.93 18.74 1.80
N LEU A 398 17.30 19.87 1.51
CA LEU A 398 17.19 21.01 2.39
C LEU A 398 15.73 21.19 2.83
N GLN A 399 15.51 21.16 4.14
CA GLN A 399 14.25 21.47 4.78
C GLN A 399 14.36 22.83 5.43
N SER A 400 13.50 23.77 5.00
CA SER A 400 13.50 25.15 5.45
C SER A 400 12.18 25.54 6.05
N GLN A 401 12.21 26.12 7.25
CA GLN A 401 11.07 26.72 7.92
C GLN A 401 11.34 28.20 8.16
N PHE A 402 10.42 29.05 7.72
CA PHE A 402 10.49 30.50 7.91
C PHE A 402 9.26 30.98 8.67
N ALA A 403 9.49 31.80 9.70
CA ALA A 403 8.45 32.40 10.53
C ALA A 403 7.39 31.39 11.03
N GLU A 404 7.78 30.13 11.26
CA GLU A 404 6.94 29.02 11.72
C GLU A 404 5.71 28.70 10.84
N ARG A 405 5.58 29.34 9.67
CA ARG A 405 4.40 29.26 8.79
C ARG A 405 4.69 28.92 7.34
N PHE A 406 5.91 29.14 6.88
CA PHE A 406 6.32 28.81 5.53
C PHE A 406 7.39 27.72 5.57
N PHE A 407 7.06 26.59 4.95
CA PHE A 407 7.90 25.39 4.93
C PHE A 407 8.25 25.07 3.47
N VAL A 408 9.49 24.73 3.21
CA VAL A 408 9.96 24.32 1.88
C VAL A 408 10.86 23.11 2.04
N VAL A 409 10.58 22.05 1.32
CA VAL A 409 11.48 20.91 1.14
C VAL A 409 11.98 20.90 -0.29
N SER A 410 13.30 20.85 -0.47
CA SER A 410 13.94 20.78 -1.78
C SER A 410 15.00 19.70 -1.78
N ASN A 411 14.98 18.81 -2.77
CA ASN A 411 16.00 17.78 -2.91
C ASN A 411 16.42 17.55 -4.35
N VAL A 412 17.61 16.97 -4.49
CA VAL A 412 18.18 16.49 -5.74
C VAL A 412 18.90 15.17 -5.46
N ARG A 413 18.78 14.22 -6.38
CA ARG A 413 19.43 12.92 -6.35
C ARG A 413 20.01 12.59 -7.72
N VAL A 414 21.18 11.97 -7.72
CA VAL A 414 21.83 11.39 -8.89
C VAL A 414 22.00 9.90 -8.62
N ASP A 415 21.58 9.08 -9.58
CA ASP A 415 21.76 7.63 -9.61
C ASP A 415 22.65 7.26 -10.78
N ASP A 416 23.62 6.37 -10.56
CA ASP A 416 24.48 5.73 -11.57
C ASP A 416 24.19 4.23 -11.54
N ASN A 417 23.59 3.71 -12.62
CA ASN A 417 23.12 2.34 -12.73
C ASN A 417 23.87 1.60 -13.83
N ASP A 418 24.31 0.37 -13.51
CA ASP A 418 25.12 -0.43 -14.45
C ASP A 418 24.38 -0.76 -15.76
N ALA A 419 23.03 -0.76 -15.79
CA ALA A 419 22.25 -1.11 -16.98
C ALA A 419 21.95 0.08 -17.91
N PHE A 420 21.77 1.30 -17.38
CA PHE A 420 21.32 2.45 -18.17
C PHE A 420 22.10 3.76 -17.91
N GLY A 421 23.10 3.73 -16.99
CA GLY A 421 23.94 4.91 -16.67
C GLY A 421 23.29 5.91 -15.73
N ASP A 422 23.65 7.19 -15.90
CA ASP A 422 23.27 8.28 -15.00
C ASP A 422 21.81 8.71 -15.14
N HIS A 423 21.14 8.96 -14.00
CA HIS A 423 19.82 9.57 -13.95
C HIS A 423 19.71 10.57 -12.80
N THR A 424 19.17 11.77 -13.09
CA THR A 424 19.01 12.83 -12.09
C THR A 424 17.54 13.11 -11.82
N THR A 425 17.16 13.15 -10.56
CA THR A 425 15.82 13.51 -10.10
C THR A 425 15.86 14.62 -9.06
N TYR A 426 14.79 15.41 -9.00
CA TYR A 426 14.69 16.51 -8.04
C TYR A 426 13.23 16.78 -7.66
N ARG A 427 13.05 17.46 -6.52
CA ARG A 427 11.73 17.85 -6.03
C ARG A 427 11.81 19.15 -5.25
N VAL A 428 10.75 19.97 -5.36
CA VAL A 428 10.51 21.15 -4.52
C VAL A 428 9.06 21.11 -4.02
N ALA A 429 8.87 21.35 -2.72
CA ALA A 429 7.56 21.23 -2.09
C ALA A 429 7.36 22.31 -1.01
N PRO A 430 6.76 23.47 -1.36
CA PRO A 430 6.37 24.51 -0.42
C PRO A 430 5.04 24.22 0.26
N ALA A 431 4.92 24.61 1.54
CA ALA A 431 3.66 24.73 2.27
C ALA A 431 3.60 26.05 3.04
N PHE A 432 2.42 26.63 3.12
CA PHE A 432 2.19 27.89 3.82
C PHE A 432 0.92 27.82 4.66
N ILE A 433 1.04 28.18 5.95
CA ILE A 433 -0.09 28.30 6.87
C ILE A 433 -0.52 29.76 6.94
N VAL A 434 -1.70 30.06 6.41
CA VAL A 434 -2.26 31.42 6.33
C VAL A 434 -2.60 31.90 7.75
N PRO A 435 -2.05 33.05 8.19
CA PRO A 435 -2.37 33.61 9.50
C PRO A 435 -3.86 33.89 9.68
N GLY A 436 -4.40 33.59 10.85
CA GLY A 436 -5.79 33.86 11.23
C GLY A 436 -6.79 32.81 10.78
N THR A 437 -6.65 32.24 9.59
CA THR A 437 -7.52 31.16 9.10
C THR A 437 -6.95 29.77 9.32
N GLU A 438 -5.64 29.67 9.58
CA GLU A 438 -4.86 28.43 9.70
C GLU A 438 -5.03 27.52 8.45
N THR A 439 -5.43 28.09 7.33
CA THR A 439 -5.51 27.39 6.04
C THR A 439 -4.11 26.99 5.62
N LYS A 440 -3.87 25.71 5.40
CA LYS A 440 -2.64 25.20 4.83
C LYS A 440 -2.73 25.19 3.31
N LEU A 441 -1.94 26.01 2.64
CA LEU A 441 -1.71 25.96 1.20
C LEU A 441 -0.49 25.08 0.96
N LYS A 442 -0.54 24.20 -0.04
CA LYS A 442 0.55 23.29 -0.37
C LYS A 442 0.70 23.12 -1.88
N ALA A 443 1.94 22.96 -2.31
CA ALA A 443 2.27 22.60 -3.68
C ALA A 443 3.51 21.71 -3.70
N SER A 444 3.67 20.91 -4.74
CA SER A 444 4.91 20.21 -5.01
C SER A 444 5.13 20.07 -6.52
N TYR A 445 6.38 20.03 -6.93
CA TYR A 445 6.81 19.65 -8.25
C TYR A 445 7.99 18.71 -8.13
N GLY A 446 8.00 17.62 -8.88
CA GLY A 446 9.11 16.66 -8.85
C GLY A 446 9.18 15.81 -10.09
N THR A 447 10.36 15.21 -10.28
CA THR A 447 10.62 14.21 -11.29
C THR A 447 10.73 12.84 -10.64
N GLY A 448 10.46 11.79 -11.42
CA GLY A 448 10.61 10.42 -10.99
C GLY A 448 11.13 9.54 -12.10
N PHE A 449 11.71 8.40 -11.72
CA PHE A 449 12.10 7.39 -12.69
C PHE A 449 11.87 5.99 -12.13
N LYS A 450 11.82 5.02 -13.04
CA LYS A 450 11.84 3.59 -12.73
C LYS A 450 12.84 2.87 -13.62
N ALA A 451 13.79 2.21 -12.98
CA ALA A 451 14.74 1.32 -13.65
C ALA A 451 14.04 0.12 -14.30
N PRO A 452 14.48 -0.34 -15.48
CA PRO A 452 14.10 -1.66 -15.99
C PRO A 452 14.46 -2.76 -14.99
N THR A 453 13.59 -3.75 -14.82
CA THR A 453 13.87 -4.88 -13.92
C THR A 453 14.84 -5.88 -14.54
N LEU A 454 15.49 -6.69 -13.69
CA LEU A 454 16.35 -7.79 -14.16
C LEU A 454 15.56 -8.80 -15.02
N THR A 455 14.28 -9.03 -14.71
CA THR A 455 13.39 -9.86 -15.52
C THR A 455 13.16 -9.24 -16.91
N GLN A 456 12.87 -7.96 -17.00
CA GLN A 456 12.66 -7.26 -18.28
C GLN A 456 13.92 -7.23 -19.14
N LEU A 457 15.08 -7.11 -18.51
CA LEU A 457 16.38 -7.07 -19.21
C LEU A 457 16.84 -8.46 -19.68
N TYR A 458 16.62 -9.52 -18.88
CA TYR A 458 17.34 -10.78 -19.04
C TYR A 458 16.50 -12.06 -19.03
N ASP A 459 15.19 -12.01 -18.68
CA ASP A 459 14.37 -13.22 -18.66
C ASP A 459 13.92 -13.61 -20.08
N THR A 460 14.52 -14.69 -20.58
CA THR A 460 14.23 -15.23 -21.92
C THR A 460 13.16 -16.30 -21.92
N SER A 461 12.55 -16.64 -20.78
CA SER A 461 11.57 -17.75 -20.64
C SER A 461 10.40 -17.67 -21.63
N PHE A 462 9.99 -16.44 -22.02
CA PHE A 462 8.96 -16.20 -23.02
C PHE A 462 9.49 -15.41 -24.24
N GLY A 463 10.82 -15.31 -24.39
CA GLY A 463 11.44 -14.53 -25.46
C GLY A 463 11.27 -13.00 -25.31
N LEU A 464 10.82 -12.50 -24.16
CA LEU A 464 10.43 -11.11 -23.95
C LEU A 464 11.59 -10.18 -23.59
N ALA A 465 12.73 -10.69 -23.16
CA ALA A 465 13.87 -9.92 -22.66
C ALA A 465 14.40 -8.88 -23.67
N ASN A 466 14.75 -7.69 -23.15
CA ASN A 466 15.41 -6.65 -23.94
C ASN A 466 16.45 -5.91 -23.09
N PRO A 467 17.75 -6.17 -23.30
CA PRO A 467 18.82 -5.53 -22.53
C PRO A 467 19.04 -4.03 -22.87
N ASN A 468 18.34 -3.49 -23.87
CA ASN A 468 18.49 -2.11 -24.32
C ASN A 468 17.37 -1.18 -23.79
N LEU A 469 16.62 -1.61 -22.78
CA LEU A 469 15.57 -0.79 -22.18
C LEU A 469 16.16 0.45 -21.48
N LYS A 470 15.45 1.56 -21.60
CA LYS A 470 15.70 2.80 -20.87
C LYS A 470 14.79 2.89 -19.65
N PRO A 471 15.15 3.69 -18.63
CA PRO A 471 14.26 3.96 -17.52
C PRO A 471 12.94 4.59 -17.99
N GLU A 472 11.86 4.27 -17.29
CA GLU A 472 10.62 5.05 -17.35
C GLU A 472 10.86 6.36 -16.60
N GLU A 473 10.33 7.47 -17.09
CA GLU A 473 10.52 8.80 -16.53
C GLU A 473 9.20 9.49 -16.26
N SER A 474 9.16 10.36 -15.24
CA SER A 474 7.96 11.14 -14.95
C SER A 474 8.26 12.56 -14.51
N ARG A 475 7.25 13.43 -14.73
CA ARG A 475 7.20 14.80 -14.20
C ARG A 475 5.80 15.03 -13.64
N GLY A 476 5.73 15.38 -12.36
CA GLY A 476 4.45 15.56 -11.70
C GLY A 476 4.42 16.78 -10.80
N TYR A 477 3.20 17.29 -10.56
CA TYR A 477 2.97 18.37 -9.62
C TYR A 477 1.65 18.19 -8.88
N ASP A 478 1.61 18.76 -7.67
CA ASP A 478 0.41 18.84 -6.84
C ASP A 478 0.18 20.28 -6.41
N VAL A 479 -1.09 20.67 -6.32
CA VAL A 479 -1.52 21.94 -5.68
C VAL A 479 -2.78 21.67 -4.86
N GLY A 480 -2.80 22.15 -3.63
CA GLY A 480 -3.96 21.91 -2.78
C GLY A 480 -4.02 22.80 -1.55
N PHE A 481 -5.11 22.64 -0.82
CA PHE A 481 -5.30 23.29 0.47
C PHE A 481 -5.97 22.37 1.48
N GLU A 482 -5.81 22.70 2.75
CA GLU A 482 -6.52 22.09 3.88
C GLU A 482 -7.01 23.21 4.80
N GLN A 483 -8.27 23.15 5.16
CA GLN A 483 -8.94 24.16 5.99
C GLN A 483 -9.47 23.54 7.27
N PRO A 484 -8.90 23.86 8.45
CA PRO A 484 -9.54 23.60 9.73
C PRO A 484 -10.63 24.62 10.00
N ILE A 485 -11.74 24.20 10.61
CA ILE A 485 -12.86 25.04 11.02
C ILE A 485 -13.27 24.64 12.45
N ALA A 486 -13.81 25.59 13.21
CA ALA A 486 -14.34 25.38 14.56
C ALA A 486 -13.33 24.71 15.50
N ASN A 487 -12.11 25.25 15.60
CA ASN A 487 -11.01 24.72 16.40
C ASN A 487 -10.67 23.25 16.03
N ASP A 488 -10.59 23.00 14.72
CA ASP A 488 -10.29 21.70 14.11
C ASP A 488 -11.34 20.60 14.35
N ARG A 489 -12.56 20.95 14.79
CA ARG A 489 -13.68 20.01 14.83
C ARG A 489 -14.14 19.59 13.43
N MET A 490 -13.91 20.45 12.45
CA MET A 490 -14.13 20.15 11.04
C MET A 490 -12.84 20.48 10.28
N ARG A 491 -12.46 19.57 9.39
CA ARG A 491 -11.34 19.79 8.47
C ARG A 491 -11.73 19.29 7.09
N PHE A 492 -11.51 20.09 6.08
CA PHE A 492 -11.68 19.66 4.69
C PHE A 492 -10.52 20.15 3.83
N GLY A 493 -10.32 19.52 2.71
CA GLY A 493 -9.26 19.89 1.80
C GLY A 493 -9.42 19.22 0.45
N THR A 494 -8.71 19.79 -0.52
CA THR A 494 -8.58 19.19 -1.85
C THR A 494 -7.16 19.37 -2.37
N THR A 495 -6.73 18.42 -3.18
CA THR A 495 -5.45 18.46 -3.87
C THR A 495 -5.68 18.05 -5.31
N TYR A 496 -5.34 18.91 -6.25
CA TYR A 496 -5.19 18.55 -7.65
C TYR A 496 -3.81 17.94 -7.87
N PHE A 497 -3.73 16.88 -8.67
CA PHE A 497 -2.47 16.26 -9.07
C PHE A 497 -2.41 16.07 -10.59
N ASN A 498 -1.21 16.12 -11.13
CA ASN A 498 -0.89 15.76 -12.51
C ASN A 498 0.45 15.03 -12.54
N ASN A 499 0.55 14.01 -13.39
CA ASN A 499 1.80 13.29 -13.63
C ASN A 499 1.84 12.82 -15.10
N ASP A 500 2.87 13.26 -15.80
CA ASP A 500 3.18 12.84 -17.17
C ASP A 500 4.31 11.82 -17.12
N ILE A 501 4.08 10.63 -17.69
CA ILE A 501 5.02 9.49 -17.66
C ILE A 501 5.41 9.17 -19.10
N THR A 502 6.69 9.00 -19.36
CA THR A 502 7.26 8.67 -20.66
C THR A 502 8.12 7.42 -20.60
N ASN A 503 8.45 6.86 -21.75
CA ASN A 503 9.27 5.65 -21.87
C ASN A 503 8.70 4.43 -21.11
N LEU A 504 7.38 4.34 -20.93
CA LEU A 504 6.77 3.18 -20.25
C LEU A 504 7.19 1.87 -20.93
N ILE A 505 7.60 0.91 -20.11
CA ILE A 505 8.02 -0.41 -20.55
C ILE A 505 6.79 -1.29 -20.68
N ASN A 506 6.53 -1.75 -21.90
CA ASN A 506 5.46 -2.68 -22.18
C ASN A 506 5.89 -3.67 -23.28
N THR A 507 5.14 -4.72 -23.46
CA THR A 507 5.38 -5.68 -24.54
C THR A 507 4.83 -5.17 -25.86
N ALA A 508 5.59 -5.36 -26.93
CA ALA A 508 5.18 -5.05 -28.29
C ALA A 508 5.65 -6.13 -29.26
N GLY A 509 5.01 -6.21 -30.44
CA GLY A 509 5.23 -7.25 -31.44
C GLY A 509 4.18 -8.35 -31.38
N THR A 510 4.30 -9.32 -32.28
CA THR A 510 3.43 -10.52 -32.35
C THR A 510 4.25 -11.76 -32.03
N PHE A 511 3.66 -12.70 -31.28
CA PHE A 511 4.32 -13.98 -30.98
C PHE A 511 4.77 -14.69 -32.27
N PRO A 512 6.01 -15.23 -32.31
CA PRO A 512 7.00 -15.39 -31.22
C PRO A 512 7.96 -14.19 -31.03
N ASN A 513 7.76 -13.08 -31.70
CA ASN A 513 8.65 -11.91 -31.68
C ASN A 513 8.20 -10.79 -30.73
N THR A 514 7.35 -11.11 -29.76
CA THR A 514 6.97 -10.17 -28.69
C THR A 514 8.15 -9.92 -27.77
N ARG A 515 8.45 -8.63 -27.45
CA ARG A 515 9.53 -8.22 -26.55
C ARG A 515 9.13 -7.01 -25.72
N TYR A 516 9.86 -6.74 -24.64
CA TYR A 516 9.75 -5.49 -23.90
C TYR A 516 10.37 -4.33 -24.68
N PHE A 517 9.66 -3.21 -24.74
CA PHE A 517 10.12 -1.94 -25.35
C PHE A 517 9.64 -0.75 -24.53
N ASN A 518 10.32 0.38 -24.66
CA ASN A 518 9.84 1.69 -24.20
C ASN A 518 8.90 2.27 -25.25
N VAL A 519 7.62 1.89 -25.22
CA VAL A 519 6.68 2.15 -26.34
C VAL A 519 5.52 3.06 -26.00
N GLN A 520 5.33 3.39 -24.71
CA GLN A 520 4.14 4.10 -24.26
C GLN A 520 4.48 5.36 -23.45
N ALA A 521 3.54 6.28 -23.45
CA ALA A 521 3.49 7.38 -22.51
C ALA A 521 2.12 7.37 -21.83
N ALA A 522 2.06 7.80 -20.58
CA ALA A 522 0.80 7.90 -19.84
C ALA A 522 0.67 9.28 -19.21
N LYS A 523 -0.56 9.73 -19.09
CA LYS A 523 -0.90 10.92 -18.34
C LYS A 523 -1.93 10.57 -17.29
N THR A 524 -1.66 10.98 -16.04
CA THR A 524 -2.61 10.81 -14.94
C THR A 524 -2.87 12.16 -14.29
N SER A 525 -4.13 12.47 -14.02
CA SER A 525 -4.52 13.70 -13.34
C SER A 525 -5.78 13.48 -12.52
N GLY A 526 -6.06 14.36 -11.57
CA GLY A 526 -7.27 14.23 -10.78
C GLY A 526 -7.31 15.08 -9.53
N PHE A 527 -8.29 14.78 -8.69
CA PHE A 527 -8.52 15.47 -7.43
C PHE A 527 -8.66 14.46 -6.28
N GLU A 528 -8.03 14.77 -5.17
CA GLU A 528 -8.26 14.11 -3.89
C GLU A 528 -8.92 15.12 -2.96
N THR A 529 -10.15 14.84 -2.53
CA THR A 529 -10.93 15.72 -1.64
C THR A 529 -11.33 14.95 -0.40
N PHE A 530 -11.20 15.55 0.76
CA PHE A 530 -11.66 14.97 2.02
C PHE A 530 -12.43 15.95 2.88
N ALA A 531 -13.28 15.41 3.74
CA ALA A 531 -13.93 16.12 4.82
C ALA A 531 -13.96 15.23 6.07
N ALA A 532 -13.51 15.76 7.20
CA ALA A 532 -13.53 15.09 8.50
C ALA A 532 -14.29 15.97 9.50
N ILE A 533 -15.22 15.39 10.25
CA ILE A 533 -16.06 16.08 11.22
C ILE A 533 -16.05 15.32 12.54
N THR A 534 -15.67 16.01 13.61
CA THR A 534 -15.80 15.55 14.99
C THR A 534 -17.01 16.27 15.61
N PHE A 535 -18.17 15.59 15.60
CA PHE A 535 -19.40 16.14 16.19
C PHE A 535 -19.25 16.33 17.70
N ASN A 536 -18.68 15.33 18.34
CA ASN A 536 -18.31 15.34 19.75
C ASN A 536 -17.23 14.26 19.99
N ASP A 537 -16.79 14.06 21.23
CA ASP A 537 -15.73 13.10 21.58
C ASP A 537 -16.12 11.64 21.26
N ARG A 538 -17.44 11.35 21.14
CA ARG A 538 -17.98 10.02 20.90
C ARG A 538 -18.39 9.73 19.46
N PHE A 539 -18.49 10.76 18.59
CA PHE A 539 -18.94 10.56 17.22
C PHE A 539 -18.11 11.37 16.23
N LYS A 540 -17.45 10.67 15.31
CA LYS A 540 -16.60 11.22 14.26
C LYS A 540 -16.97 10.60 12.91
N VAL A 541 -16.93 11.39 11.85
CA VAL A 541 -17.13 10.92 10.48
C VAL A 541 -16.05 11.48 9.57
N ARG A 542 -15.71 10.72 8.54
CA ARG A 542 -14.80 11.13 7.49
C ARG A 542 -15.32 10.68 6.14
N PHE A 543 -15.16 11.54 5.16
CA PHE A 543 -15.42 11.30 3.75
C PHE A 543 -14.17 11.59 2.95
N ASP A 544 -13.83 10.70 2.02
CA ASP A 544 -12.76 10.90 1.05
C ASP A 544 -13.29 10.58 -0.35
N HIS A 545 -12.95 11.42 -1.32
CA HIS A 545 -13.25 11.23 -2.73
C HIS A 545 -11.98 11.42 -3.56
N THR A 546 -11.71 10.47 -4.44
CA THR A 546 -10.67 10.58 -5.46
C THR A 546 -11.31 10.51 -6.83
N TYR A 547 -11.05 11.52 -7.65
CA TYR A 547 -11.26 11.48 -9.09
C TYR A 547 -9.91 11.26 -9.76
N THR A 548 -9.82 10.29 -10.66
CA THR A 548 -8.61 9.97 -11.41
C THR A 548 -8.95 9.82 -12.88
N ASP A 549 -8.27 10.61 -13.72
CA ASP A 549 -8.23 10.44 -15.16
C ASP A 549 -6.84 9.92 -15.54
N ALA A 550 -6.77 8.71 -16.08
CA ALA A 550 -5.52 8.04 -16.41
C ALA A 550 -5.62 7.45 -17.81
N VAL A 551 -4.83 7.97 -18.72
CA VAL A 551 -4.91 7.63 -20.15
C VAL A 551 -3.51 7.32 -20.72
N ASP A 552 -3.48 6.46 -21.73
CA ASP A 552 -2.35 6.36 -22.64
C ASP A 552 -2.26 7.69 -23.43
N ALA A 553 -1.14 8.39 -23.27
CA ALA A 553 -0.99 9.74 -23.83
C ALA A 553 -0.86 9.73 -25.37
N THR A 554 -0.59 8.57 -25.99
CA THR A 554 -0.46 8.42 -27.44
C THR A 554 -1.81 8.15 -28.10
N THR A 555 -2.62 7.28 -27.47
CA THR A 555 -3.89 6.82 -28.04
C THR A 555 -5.11 7.50 -27.44
N GLY A 556 -4.99 8.13 -26.26
CA GLY A 556 -6.10 8.69 -25.50
C GLY A 556 -7.00 7.65 -24.83
N ILE A 557 -6.64 6.36 -24.91
CA ILE A 557 -7.42 5.26 -24.31
C ILE A 557 -7.19 5.22 -22.80
N GLU A 558 -8.25 4.99 -22.02
CA GLU A 558 -8.14 4.82 -20.56
C GLU A 558 -7.21 3.65 -20.20
N LEU A 559 -6.39 3.85 -19.19
CA LEU A 559 -5.58 2.78 -18.63
C LEU A 559 -6.46 1.80 -17.85
N THR A 560 -6.19 0.51 -17.97
CA THR A 560 -6.94 -0.54 -17.29
C THR A 560 -6.76 -0.51 -15.77
N ARG A 561 -7.79 -0.93 -15.00
CA ARG A 561 -7.75 -1.02 -13.53
C ARG A 561 -7.65 0.35 -12.82
N ARG A 562 -8.17 1.41 -13.43
CA ARG A 562 -8.22 2.77 -12.87
C ARG A 562 -9.66 3.27 -12.83
N PRO A 563 -10.40 3.01 -11.74
CA PRO A 563 -11.74 3.60 -11.59
C PRO A 563 -11.63 5.13 -11.54
N ARG A 564 -12.46 5.83 -12.32
CA ARG A 564 -12.47 7.29 -12.35
C ARG A 564 -12.88 7.90 -11.01
N HIS A 565 -13.81 7.25 -10.31
CA HIS A 565 -14.26 7.71 -9.00
C HIS A 565 -14.08 6.61 -7.96
N LYS A 566 -13.43 6.98 -6.86
CA LYS A 566 -13.37 6.20 -5.63
C LYS A 566 -13.85 7.07 -4.48
N MET A 567 -14.76 6.55 -3.67
CA MET A 567 -15.28 7.23 -2.47
C MET A 567 -15.10 6.33 -1.26
N SER A 568 -14.72 6.92 -0.13
CA SER A 568 -14.64 6.22 1.14
C SER A 568 -15.40 7.02 2.20
N TYR A 569 -16.21 6.34 2.97
CA TYR A 569 -16.97 6.89 4.09
C TYR A 569 -16.59 6.11 5.34
N SER A 570 -16.28 6.80 6.42
CA SER A 570 -16.03 6.16 7.70
C SER A 570 -16.76 6.90 8.82
N ALA A 571 -17.28 6.13 9.77
CA ALA A 571 -17.90 6.63 10.98
C ALA A 571 -17.34 5.86 12.18
N ILE A 572 -17.04 6.60 13.25
CA ILE A 572 -16.57 6.07 14.52
C ILE A 572 -17.56 6.54 15.59
N TRP A 573 -18.14 5.59 16.31
CA TRP A 573 -19.09 5.88 17.38
C TRP A 573 -18.73 5.13 18.65
N THR A 574 -18.64 5.86 19.76
CA THR A 574 -18.36 5.33 21.11
C THR A 574 -19.59 5.58 22.00
N PRO A 575 -20.68 4.77 21.88
CA PRO A 575 -21.91 5.01 22.62
C PRO A 575 -21.73 4.99 24.13
N ILE A 576 -20.85 4.13 24.61
CA ILE A 576 -20.38 4.04 25.99
C ILE A 576 -18.86 3.91 25.98
N ASP A 577 -18.19 4.23 27.09
CA ASP A 577 -16.72 4.34 27.16
C ASP A 577 -16.00 3.04 26.80
N ASP A 578 -16.63 1.88 27.06
CA ASP A 578 -16.05 0.56 26.78
C ASP A 578 -16.40 0.01 25.38
N LEU A 579 -17.28 0.64 24.61
CA LEU A 579 -17.71 0.17 23.28
C LEU A 579 -17.37 1.16 22.19
N THR A 580 -16.58 0.72 21.21
CA THR A 580 -16.32 1.46 19.98
C THR A 580 -16.87 0.70 18.79
N LEU A 581 -17.69 1.37 17.98
CA LEU A 581 -18.24 0.87 16.73
C LEU A 581 -17.61 1.67 15.58
N THR A 582 -17.23 0.98 14.50
CA THR A 582 -16.77 1.60 13.27
C THR A 582 -17.56 1.07 12.09
N ALA A 583 -17.86 1.94 11.14
CA ALA A 583 -18.44 1.58 9.87
C ALA A 583 -17.62 2.21 8.75
N THR A 584 -17.33 1.45 7.70
CA THR A 584 -16.62 1.93 6.52
C THR A 584 -17.36 1.48 5.27
N ALA A 585 -17.63 2.39 4.35
CA ALA A 585 -18.15 2.07 3.03
C ALA A 585 -17.17 2.56 1.97
N ILE A 586 -16.86 1.73 0.98
CA ILE A 586 -15.97 2.07 -0.13
C ILE A 586 -16.70 1.81 -1.44
N THR A 587 -16.79 2.84 -2.27
CA THR A 587 -17.47 2.80 -3.56
C THR A 587 -16.49 3.06 -4.70
N PHE A 588 -16.56 2.25 -5.74
CA PHE A 588 -15.80 2.41 -6.97
C PHE A 588 -16.76 2.59 -8.16
N SER A 589 -16.42 3.48 -9.10
CA SER A 589 -17.07 3.51 -10.41
C SER A 589 -16.65 2.29 -11.25
N SER A 590 -17.35 2.04 -12.34
CA SER A 590 -16.88 1.10 -13.37
C SER A 590 -15.53 1.54 -13.93
N PHE A 591 -14.75 0.58 -14.42
CA PHE A 591 -13.42 0.82 -14.99
C PHE A 591 -13.08 -0.20 -16.07
N LEU A 592 -12.17 0.18 -16.97
CA LEU A 592 -11.62 -0.71 -17.99
C LEU A 592 -10.68 -1.73 -17.33
N ASP A 593 -10.81 -3.00 -17.71
CA ASP A 593 -9.97 -4.09 -17.17
C ASP A 593 -9.48 -5.02 -18.27
N VAL A 594 -8.43 -5.77 -17.93
CA VAL A 594 -7.92 -6.87 -18.76
C VAL A 594 -8.65 -8.14 -18.33
N PRO A 595 -9.36 -8.83 -19.23
CA PRO A 595 -10.07 -10.05 -18.87
C PRO A 595 -9.10 -11.15 -18.46
N ARG A 596 -9.49 -11.96 -17.48
CA ARG A 596 -8.72 -13.15 -17.08
C ARG A 596 -8.61 -14.14 -18.25
N PHE A 597 -9.69 -14.30 -19.01
CA PHE A 597 -9.76 -15.20 -20.16
C PHE A 597 -10.25 -14.41 -21.38
N GLY A 598 -9.34 -14.07 -22.28
CA GLY A 598 -9.66 -13.32 -23.50
C GLY A 598 -8.63 -12.25 -23.85
N ALA A 599 -8.77 -11.68 -25.03
CA ALA A 599 -7.82 -10.73 -25.62
C ALA A 599 -8.30 -9.27 -25.59
N VAL A 600 -9.61 -9.04 -25.40
CA VAL A 600 -10.22 -7.71 -25.54
C VAL A 600 -10.58 -7.18 -24.16
N ASN A 601 -10.12 -5.97 -23.85
CA ASN A 601 -10.44 -5.31 -22.59
C ASN A 601 -11.96 -5.24 -22.35
N VAL A 602 -12.36 -5.41 -21.10
CA VAL A 602 -13.74 -5.42 -20.63
C VAL A 602 -13.99 -4.27 -19.67
N THR A 603 -15.24 -3.92 -19.45
CA THR A 603 -15.62 -2.97 -18.41
C THR A 603 -16.07 -3.74 -17.18
N THR A 604 -15.29 -3.65 -16.09
CA THR A 604 -15.69 -4.16 -14.78
C THR A 604 -16.71 -3.20 -14.15
N PRO A 605 -17.89 -3.70 -13.72
CA PRO A 605 -18.91 -2.87 -13.07
C PRO A 605 -18.39 -2.21 -11.79
N GLY A 606 -18.92 -1.01 -11.47
CA GLY A 606 -18.70 -0.38 -10.17
C GLY A 606 -19.40 -1.14 -9.05
N TYR A 607 -18.88 -1.03 -7.84
CA TYR A 607 -19.40 -1.73 -6.66
C TYR A 607 -19.23 -0.91 -5.38
N THR A 608 -19.97 -1.29 -4.33
CA THR A 608 -19.87 -0.71 -2.99
C THR A 608 -19.74 -1.80 -1.94
N VAL A 609 -18.69 -1.74 -1.13
CA VAL A 609 -18.47 -2.67 -0.01
C VAL A 609 -18.63 -1.92 1.31
N VAL A 610 -19.42 -2.48 2.24
CA VAL A 610 -19.66 -1.93 3.57
C VAL A 610 -19.13 -2.89 4.62
N ASN A 611 -18.29 -2.41 5.52
CA ASN A 611 -17.72 -3.17 6.62
C ASN A 611 -18.08 -2.51 7.96
N ILE A 612 -18.31 -3.31 9.00
CA ILE A 612 -18.59 -2.85 10.36
C ILE A 612 -17.64 -3.58 11.32
N ALA A 613 -17.12 -2.86 12.32
CA ALA A 613 -16.35 -3.46 13.39
C ALA A 613 -16.82 -2.94 14.76
N ALA A 614 -16.76 -3.80 15.78
CA ALA A 614 -17.09 -3.50 17.15
C ALA A 614 -15.96 -3.96 18.07
N ASN A 615 -15.54 -3.12 19.01
CA ASN A 615 -14.57 -3.45 20.05
C ASN A 615 -15.19 -3.13 21.40
N TYR A 616 -15.21 -4.10 22.30
CA TYR A 616 -15.76 -3.98 23.65
C TYR A 616 -14.68 -4.30 24.69
N LYS A 617 -14.34 -3.33 25.53
CA LYS A 617 -13.43 -3.50 26.67
C LYS A 617 -14.13 -4.28 27.77
N VAL A 618 -13.84 -5.57 27.88
CA VAL A 618 -14.46 -6.47 28.88
C VAL A 618 -13.88 -6.24 30.27
N ALA A 619 -12.57 -6.00 30.32
CA ALA A 619 -11.81 -5.70 31.52
C ALA A 619 -10.51 -4.96 31.13
N GLU A 620 -9.73 -4.50 32.12
CA GLU A 620 -8.42 -3.92 31.87
C GLU A 620 -7.53 -4.95 31.16
N GLY A 621 -6.97 -4.58 30.01
CA GLY A 621 -6.16 -5.46 29.17
C GLY A 621 -6.94 -6.54 28.39
N VAL A 622 -8.27 -6.60 28.47
CA VAL A 622 -9.09 -7.60 27.74
C VAL A 622 -10.12 -6.91 26.86
N THR A 623 -10.02 -7.10 25.55
CA THR A 623 -10.99 -6.57 24.58
C THR A 623 -11.59 -7.71 23.77
N ALA A 624 -12.92 -7.86 23.81
CA ALA A 624 -13.66 -8.68 22.84
C ALA A 624 -13.95 -7.85 21.60
N PHE A 625 -13.89 -8.46 20.43
CA PHE A 625 -14.18 -7.77 19.18
C PHE A 625 -14.94 -8.64 18.19
N ALA A 626 -15.68 -7.98 17.31
CA ALA A 626 -16.36 -8.62 16.19
C ALA A 626 -16.33 -7.70 14.98
N ARG A 627 -16.30 -8.27 13.76
CA ARG A 627 -16.48 -7.53 12.52
C ARG A 627 -17.34 -8.28 11.53
N ILE A 628 -17.95 -7.50 10.65
CA ILE A 628 -18.67 -7.97 9.47
C ILE A 628 -18.00 -7.32 8.27
N ASP A 629 -17.46 -8.13 7.38
CA ASP A 629 -16.94 -7.71 6.10
C ASP A 629 -18.02 -7.93 5.03
N ASN A 630 -18.12 -6.97 4.08
CA ASN A 630 -19.09 -6.98 3.01
C ASN A 630 -20.54 -7.22 3.52
N LEU A 631 -20.99 -6.34 4.42
CA LEU A 631 -22.31 -6.40 5.08
C LEU A 631 -23.47 -6.59 4.10
N LEU A 632 -23.39 -5.98 2.91
CA LEU A 632 -24.45 -6.02 1.90
C LEU A 632 -24.35 -7.27 1.00
N ASN A 633 -23.37 -8.13 1.22
CA ASN A 633 -23.08 -9.30 0.39
C ASN A 633 -22.94 -8.97 -1.10
N GLU A 634 -22.29 -7.85 -1.42
CA GLU A 634 -22.02 -7.43 -2.79
C GLU A 634 -21.21 -8.49 -3.53
N GLN A 635 -21.70 -8.92 -4.68
CA GLN A 635 -21.02 -9.89 -5.54
C GLN A 635 -20.24 -9.12 -6.61
N TYR A 636 -18.94 -9.04 -6.47
CA TYR A 636 -18.10 -8.27 -7.40
C TYR A 636 -16.81 -9.01 -7.76
N VAL A 637 -16.23 -8.61 -8.88
CA VAL A 637 -14.90 -9.04 -9.34
C VAL A 637 -13.93 -7.87 -9.28
N ASN A 638 -12.69 -8.15 -8.89
CA ASN A 638 -11.60 -7.18 -8.95
C ASN A 638 -10.25 -7.92 -8.80
N PRO A 639 -9.50 -8.13 -9.92
CA PRO A 639 -9.81 -7.77 -11.32
C PRO A 639 -10.87 -8.67 -11.97
N ASP A 640 -11.19 -8.39 -13.24
CA ASP A 640 -12.13 -9.20 -14.00
C ASP A 640 -11.78 -10.70 -13.98
N GLY A 641 -12.81 -11.55 -13.86
CA GLY A 641 -12.66 -13.01 -13.74
C GLY A 641 -12.19 -13.51 -12.37
N TYR A 642 -12.05 -12.63 -11.36
CA TYR A 642 -11.71 -12.99 -9.99
C TYR A 642 -12.74 -12.47 -9.00
N LEU A 643 -13.57 -13.39 -8.48
CA LEU A 643 -14.56 -13.07 -7.44
C LEU A 643 -13.87 -12.66 -6.14
N ARG A 644 -14.44 -11.66 -5.48
CA ARG A 644 -14.05 -11.26 -4.13
C ARG A 644 -14.91 -11.98 -3.09
N PRO A 645 -14.41 -12.14 -1.84
CA PRO A 645 -15.21 -12.70 -0.76
C PRO A 645 -16.51 -11.93 -0.55
N GLY A 646 -17.61 -12.67 -0.39
CA GLY A 646 -18.92 -12.14 -0.02
C GLY A 646 -19.02 -11.79 1.47
N PHE A 647 -20.23 -11.84 2.02
CA PHE A 647 -20.51 -11.59 3.43
C PHE A 647 -19.69 -12.52 4.35
N GLY A 648 -18.98 -11.91 5.33
CA GLY A 648 -18.17 -12.62 6.30
C GLY A 648 -18.33 -12.06 7.72
N VAL A 649 -18.37 -12.93 8.72
CA VAL A 649 -18.44 -12.58 10.14
C VAL A 649 -17.22 -13.15 10.86
N PHE A 650 -16.57 -12.32 11.67
CA PHE A 650 -15.38 -12.69 12.43
C PHE A 650 -15.49 -12.16 13.85
N GLY A 651 -14.88 -12.85 14.80
CA GLY A 651 -14.86 -12.41 16.19
C GLY A 651 -13.68 -12.98 16.94
N GLY A 652 -13.33 -12.35 18.06
CA GLY A 652 -12.18 -12.78 18.84
C GLY A 652 -11.94 -11.98 20.10
N ILE A 653 -10.79 -12.26 20.71
CA ILE A 653 -10.32 -11.63 21.93
C ILE A 653 -8.90 -11.13 21.74
N ARG A 654 -8.63 -9.94 22.25
CA ARG A 654 -7.30 -9.34 22.37
C ARG A 654 -6.95 -9.15 23.83
N LEU A 655 -5.75 -9.59 24.18
CA LEU A 655 -5.15 -9.47 25.51
C LEU A 655 -3.94 -8.53 25.44
N ALA A 656 -3.82 -7.68 26.43
CA ALA A 656 -2.62 -6.85 26.66
C ALA A 656 -2.31 -6.88 28.16
N SER A 657 -1.13 -7.34 28.53
CA SER A 657 -0.73 -7.32 29.95
C SER A 657 -0.56 -5.87 30.44
N ALA A 658 -0.81 -5.64 31.71
CA ALA A 658 -0.24 -4.48 32.38
C ALA A 658 1.30 -4.53 32.24
N PRO A 659 2.00 -3.39 32.23
CA PRO A 659 3.46 -3.37 32.24
C PRO A 659 4.01 -4.15 33.43
N PHE A 660 4.95 -5.09 33.22
CA PHE A 660 5.63 -5.79 34.30
C PHE A 660 6.63 -4.85 34.99
N GLY A 661 6.56 -4.75 36.31
CA GLY A 661 7.52 -4.00 37.11
C GLY A 661 6.97 -2.65 37.64
N ARG A 662 6.04 -2.71 38.54
CA ARG A 662 5.84 -1.73 39.60
C ARG A 662 6.33 -2.30 40.90
#